data_770e518bfb73efa3d51f52d7a59d3fb9
#
_entry.id   770e518bfb73efa3d51f52d7a59d3fb9
#
_cell.length_a   1.000
_cell.length_b   1.000
_cell.length_c   1.000
_cell.angle_alpha   90.00
_cell.angle_beta   90.00
_cell.angle_gamma   90.00
#
_symmetry.space_group_name_H-M   'P 1'
#
loop_
_entity.id
_entity.type
_entity.pdbx_description
1 polymer ?
#
loop_
_entity_poly.entity_id
_entity_poly.type
_entity_poly.pdbx_seq_one_letter_code
_entity_poly.pdbx_strand_id
1 'polypeptide(L)'
;MKKRRTAGKRTFSLLLALAVTISSVPVSAGELFASGAEEVQLPIENEEDAFDVPIAEDEFNITEETFTADDGEDKFQDAEEDVTGDTDEIRYIKGRPLTEEEREEQLDPIRSLTELDPGPQVDSDLSSVPAAYGMRSSAFPSFYDSRKYGYITSVKNQHPFGTCWAFGMASLLESSLLAQGKGNYDLSEEHLSYFFSNRQNDPLGNTPYDQNGVAGDYHKIGGNDYLAALFLSTWSGMTTEEDVPLPTDDTHTQDLSEVIPDIKAYNSVVHLKNASFSDYSQERMKEMITRDQAVSIMFDMSTSYYNPDTGAYCYPVRDNPVRYINHIVTVVGWDDNYSKANFKTSSKVTQDGAWIVKNSWGTDWGEDGYFYLSYQDQNISNLVTAEAVTVNDEKYPNNYFYDGSSAISKAGIKTGQSVAAVFEAKAAPEKDEALGEVNVVTMSDDAVYRIQVYTNLTDPSDPFSGTLAYSAPVTYTQDLAGVQTVEVPEVVLMPGSSYAVVLTNAGSKTIQFGVENSTRYKNTNGSVWFTSTAGVAENQTFFKGASASAEWKDVASSGYSFRIKAHTRTLNTKSTLDTPAFTAKANNNGYNQITWKKVTGAQGYNIYRQAASGGKWTKLATVKGTVLKYQDKKITANASYRYTVRAWYKSSTRTYMSAYTPGEVIKAAPALQKVSSVKKEKNGIRIRWKAQKNCDGYRIYRKKKGEKYKLLATISKGTSASYLDKKAQKGVLYSYAVKAYVKEPYGKVYSRYTGSSYIKR
;
A
#
# COMPACT_ATOMS: atom_id res chain seq x y z
N MET A 1 20.65 46.89 -37.36
CA MET A 1 21.58 46.35 -38.40
C MET A 1 21.35 44.84 -38.50
N LYS A 2 20.76 44.46 -39.59
CA LYS A 2 21.19 43.46 -40.59
C LYS A 2 21.41 42.04 -39.98
N LYS A 3 20.72 41.08 -40.36
CA LYS A 3 20.15 40.40 -41.56
C LYS A 3 20.51 38.93 -41.41
N ARG A 4 19.63 38.05 -41.50
CA ARG A 4 18.96 37.26 -42.55
C ARG A 4 19.51 35.83 -42.61
N ARG A 5 18.64 34.88 -42.53
CA ARG A 5 17.97 34.01 -43.53
C ARG A 5 18.74 32.72 -43.78
N THR A 6 18.22 31.55 -43.99
CA THR A 6 17.03 30.97 -44.61
C THR A 6 17.09 29.45 -44.43
N ALA A 7 16.01 28.77 -44.14
CA ALA A 7 15.16 27.95 -45.06
C ALA A 7 15.91 26.69 -45.58
N GLY A 8 15.34 25.57 -45.63
CA GLY A 8 14.06 25.06 -45.97
C GLY A 8 14.04 23.54 -46.07
N LYS A 9 12.86 23.07 -45.92
CA LYS A 9 12.04 22.21 -46.80
C LYS A 9 12.32 20.72 -46.87
N ARG A 10 11.30 19.96 -46.41
CA ARG A 10 10.33 19.13 -47.15
C ARG A 10 10.82 17.71 -47.47
N THR A 11 10.10 16.63 -47.46
CA THR A 11 8.65 16.32 -47.58
C THR A 11 8.42 14.81 -47.44
N PHE A 12 7.14 14.44 -47.16
CA PHE A 12 6.34 13.29 -47.57
C PHE A 12 6.52 11.96 -46.83
N SER A 13 5.56 11.51 -46.10
CA SER A 13 4.26 10.87 -46.39
C SER A 13 4.37 9.47 -46.98
N LEU A 14 3.82 8.47 -46.34
CA LEU A 14 2.66 7.72 -46.83
C LEU A 14 2.04 6.83 -45.75
N LEU A 15 0.72 6.92 -45.64
CA LEU A 15 -0.22 6.02 -44.96
C LEU A 15 -0.19 4.62 -45.58
N LEU A 16 -0.46 3.57 -44.79
CA LEU A 16 -1.36 2.51 -45.24
C LEU A 16 -2.14 1.95 -44.03
N ALA A 17 -3.42 2.24 -44.03
CA ALA A 17 -4.42 1.57 -43.22
C ALA A 17 -4.85 0.27 -43.92
N LEU A 18 -5.01 -0.82 -43.16
CA LEU A 18 -5.84 -1.93 -43.62
C LEU A 18 -6.74 -2.38 -42.45
N ALA A 19 -7.99 -2.07 -42.60
CA ALA A 19 -9.10 -2.63 -41.85
C ALA A 19 -9.45 -4.02 -42.41
N VAL A 20 -9.70 -4.99 -41.55
CA VAL A 20 -10.51 -6.17 -41.89
C VAL A 20 -11.52 -6.42 -40.79
N THR A 21 -12.75 -6.43 -41.21
CA THR A 21 -14.01 -6.57 -40.50
C THR A 21 -14.33 -8.02 -40.12
N ILE A 22 -14.86 -8.14 -38.93
CA ILE A 22 -15.98 -8.94 -38.38
C ILE A 22 -16.48 -10.14 -39.19
N SER A 23 -16.63 -11.28 -38.52
CA SER A 23 -17.92 -12.01 -38.51
C SER A 23 -18.04 -12.91 -37.26
N SER A 24 -19.09 -12.68 -36.53
CA SER A 24 -19.67 -13.47 -35.45
C SER A 24 -20.54 -14.59 -36.02
N VAL A 25 -20.51 -15.79 -35.46
CA VAL A 25 -21.67 -16.69 -35.30
C VAL A 25 -21.42 -17.62 -34.11
N PRO A 26 -22.41 -17.88 -33.25
CA PRO A 26 -22.32 -18.77 -32.08
C PRO A 26 -22.75 -20.18 -32.41
N VAL A 27 -22.18 -21.19 -31.73
CA VAL A 27 -22.81 -22.53 -31.61
C VAL A 27 -22.64 -23.08 -30.20
N SER A 28 -23.71 -23.62 -29.77
CA SER A 28 -24.13 -24.19 -28.50
C SER A 28 -23.37 -25.44 -28.03
N ALA A 29 -23.55 -25.68 -26.74
CA ALA A 29 -23.17 -26.84 -25.94
C ALA A 29 -23.54 -28.22 -26.52
N GLY A 30 -22.78 -29.24 -26.13
CA GLY A 30 -23.15 -30.66 -26.25
C GLY A 30 -22.01 -31.60 -25.95
N GLU A 31 -22.13 -32.22 -24.87
CA GLU A 31 -21.58 -33.42 -24.23
C GLU A 31 -20.76 -34.45 -25.00
N LEU A 32 -19.81 -35.06 -24.28
CA LEU A 32 -19.59 -36.48 -23.96
C LEU A 32 -18.47 -37.27 -24.64
N PHE A 33 -17.60 -37.79 -23.74
CA PHE A 33 -16.89 -39.10 -23.70
C PHE A 33 -15.64 -39.39 -24.54
N ALA A 34 -14.58 -39.53 -23.77
CA ALA A 34 -13.70 -40.73 -23.58
C ALA A 34 -12.78 -41.20 -24.71
N SER A 35 -11.54 -41.40 -24.26
CA SER A 35 -10.55 -42.41 -24.66
C SER A 35 -9.63 -42.10 -25.83
N GLY A 36 -8.33 -42.27 -25.54
CA GLY A 36 -7.30 -42.47 -26.55
C GLY A 36 -6.03 -41.67 -26.25
N ALA A 37 -5.19 -42.20 -25.36
CA ALA A 37 -3.80 -41.79 -25.27
C ALA A 37 -3.08 -42.24 -26.54
N GLU A 38 -2.72 -41.29 -27.40
CA GLU A 38 -1.65 -41.50 -28.36
C GLU A 38 -0.46 -40.66 -27.96
N GLU A 39 0.61 -41.35 -27.62
CA GLU A 39 1.94 -40.82 -27.37
C GLU A 39 2.50 -40.27 -28.69
N VAL A 40 2.45 -38.92 -28.85
CA VAL A 40 3.19 -38.28 -29.93
C VAL A 40 4.64 -38.19 -29.50
N GLN A 41 5.45 -39.12 -29.97
CA GLN A 41 6.91 -39.00 -29.97
C GLN A 41 7.31 -37.86 -30.91
N LEU A 42 7.74 -36.72 -30.31
CA LEU A 42 8.50 -35.75 -31.07
C LEU A 42 9.90 -36.29 -31.38
N PRO A 43 10.41 -36.11 -32.60
CA PRO A 43 11.70 -36.62 -32.97
C PRO A 43 12.80 -35.99 -32.12
N ILE A 44 13.61 -36.86 -31.51
CA ILE A 44 14.84 -36.49 -30.86
C ILE A 44 15.81 -36.12 -31.97
N GLU A 45 16.01 -34.82 -32.23
CA GLU A 45 17.17 -34.36 -32.98
C GLU A 45 18.43 -34.74 -32.20
N ASN A 46 19.26 -35.56 -32.79
CA ASN A 46 20.57 -35.90 -32.30
C ASN A 46 21.47 -34.69 -32.31
N GLU A 47 21.61 -34.00 -31.16
CA GLU A 47 22.77 -33.16 -30.92
C GLU A 47 24.00 -34.06 -30.73
N GLU A 48 24.52 -34.59 -31.80
CA GLU A 48 25.86 -35.15 -31.84
C GLU A 48 26.83 -34.04 -32.27
N ASP A 49 27.78 -33.79 -31.34
CA ASP A 49 29.08 -33.17 -31.60
C ASP A 49 29.16 -31.65 -31.72
N ALA A 50 29.04 -30.95 -30.62
CA ALA A 50 29.78 -29.70 -30.45
C ALA A 50 31.09 -29.98 -29.67
N PHE A 51 32.15 -30.29 -30.43
CA PHE A 51 33.50 -30.31 -29.96
C PHE A 51 34.19 -29.00 -30.37
N ASP A 52 34.66 -28.29 -29.39
CA ASP A 52 35.68 -27.25 -29.30
C ASP A 52 35.21 -25.95 -28.66
N VAL A 53 35.46 -25.87 -27.36
CA VAL A 53 35.89 -24.59 -26.77
C VAL A 53 37.08 -24.91 -25.85
N PRO A 54 38.27 -24.35 -26.04
CA PRO A 54 39.33 -24.35 -25.04
C PRO A 54 38.82 -23.53 -23.85
N ILE A 55 38.89 -24.09 -22.66
CA ILE A 55 38.59 -23.37 -21.42
C ILE A 55 39.75 -22.39 -21.21
N ALA A 56 39.51 -21.10 -21.46
CA ALA A 56 40.28 -20.05 -20.83
C ALA A 56 39.96 -20.11 -19.32
N GLU A 57 41.00 -20.14 -18.51
CA GLU A 57 40.89 -19.96 -17.06
C GLU A 57 40.61 -18.47 -16.84
N ASP A 58 39.36 -18.07 -16.79
CA ASP A 58 38.93 -16.81 -16.17
C ASP A 58 38.60 -17.08 -14.73
N GLU A 59 39.49 -16.70 -13.86
CA GLU A 59 39.28 -16.52 -12.45
C GLU A 59 38.21 -15.42 -12.25
N PHE A 60 36.98 -15.79 -11.87
CA PHE A 60 36.04 -14.83 -11.31
C PHE A 60 36.42 -14.62 -9.83
N ASN A 61 37.26 -13.63 -9.60
CA ASN A 61 37.35 -12.97 -8.30
C ASN A 61 36.07 -12.16 -8.08
N ILE A 62 35.30 -12.55 -7.07
CA ILE A 62 34.26 -11.71 -6.51
C ILE A 62 34.96 -10.73 -5.57
N THR A 63 35.32 -9.58 -6.09
CA THR A 63 35.60 -8.41 -5.26
C THR A 63 34.27 -7.86 -4.77
N GLU A 64 34.16 -7.61 -3.49
CA GLU A 64 33.13 -6.77 -2.90
C GLU A 64 33.26 -5.38 -3.51
N GLU A 65 32.39 -5.04 -4.45
CA GLU A 65 32.21 -3.65 -4.86
C GLU A 65 31.37 -2.95 -3.79
N THR A 66 32.05 -2.18 -2.99
CA THR A 66 31.46 -1.07 -2.23
C THR A 66 30.94 -0.05 -3.24
N PHE A 67 29.64 0.07 -3.33
CA PHE A 67 29.01 1.18 -4.04
C PHE A 67 29.29 2.47 -3.27
N THR A 68 30.17 3.27 -3.76
CA THR A 68 30.23 4.69 -3.44
C THR A 68 29.08 5.37 -4.18
N ALA A 69 28.24 6.08 -3.42
CA ALA A 69 27.20 6.93 -3.97
C ALA A 69 27.85 7.95 -4.93
N ASP A 70 27.48 7.91 -6.19
CA ASP A 70 27.74 8.96 -7.13
C ASP A 70 26.64 10.01 -6.96
N ASP A 71 27.07 11.22 -6.54
CA ASP A 71 26.21 12.37 -6.30
C ASP A 71 25.73 12.94 -7.65
N GLY A 72 24.75 12.26 -8.23
CA GLY A 72 23.94 12.82 -9.32
C GLY A 72 22.76 13.56 -8.72
N GLU A 73 22.90 14.88 -8.56
CA GLU A 73 21.79 15.81 -8.31
C GLU A 73 20.78 15.77 -9.45
N ASP A 74 19.86 14.80 -9.44
CA ASP A 74 18.59 14.95 -10.14
C ASP A 74 17.56 15.45 -9.14
N LYS A 75 17.34 16.74 -9.21
CA LYS A 75 16.44 17.49 -8.36
C LYS A 75 15.02 16.92 -8.43
N PHE A 76 14.51 16.58 -7.27
CA PHE A 76 13.09 16.41 -6.94
C PHE A 76 12.29 17.68 -7.27
N GLN A 77 12.12 18.05 -8.54
CA GLN A 77 11.34 19.24 -8.89
C GLN A 77 9.87 18.99 -9.11
N ASP A 78 9.42 17.72 -9.23
CA ASP A 78 8.01 17.42 -9.54
C ASP A 78 7.16 16.93 -8.36
N ALA A 79 7.77 16.64 -7.20
CA ALA A 79 7.00 16.24 -6.00
C ALA A 79 7.11 17.26 -4.85
N GLU A 80 8.18 18.06 -4.80
CA GLU A 80 8.38 19.06 -3.75
C GLU A 80 7.51 20.32 -3.92
N GLU A 81 7.03 20.63 -5.13
CA GLU A 81 6.18 21.82 -5.35
C GLU A 81 4.71 21.62 -4.94
N ASP A 82 4.26 20.37 -4.71
CA ASP A 82 2.86 20.07 -4.41
C ASP A 82 2.61 19.55 -2.97
N VAL A 83 3.61 19.51 -2.10
CA VAL A 83 3.38 19.31 -0.66
C VAL A 83 3.22 20.68 0.00
N THR A 84 2.04 21.21 -0.12
CA THR A 84 1.66 22.39 0.66
C THR A 84 1.22 21.94 2.03
N GLY A 85 2.15 21.93 2.99
CA GLY A 85 1.79 21.95 4.38
C GLY A 85 1.21 23.32 4.67
N ASP A 86 -0.11 23.40 4.80
CA ASP A 86 -0.73 24.61 5.31
C ASP A 86 -0.47 24.66 6.81
N THR A 87 0.69 25.18 7.17
CA THR A 87 1.17 25.20 8.56
C THR A 87 0.64 26.37 9.35
N ASP A 88 -0.05 27.28 8.68
CA ASP A 88 -0.50 28.53 9.29
C ASP A 88 -2.04 28.55 9.35
N GLU A 89 -2.63 28.22 10.48
CA GLU A 89 -3.99 28.59 10.88
C GLU A 89 -5.10 27.54 10.84
N ILE A 90 -4.90 26.41 11.52
CA ILE A 90 -6.07 25.68 12.03
C ILE A 90 -6.48 26.37 13.34
N ARG A 91 -7.65 26.98 13.31
CA ARG A 91 -8.22 27.64 14.47
C ARG A 91 -9.06 26.65 15.26
N TYR A 92 -8.80 26.60 16.55
CA TYR A 92 -9.64 25.91 17.50
C TYR A 92 -10.77 26.82 17.96
N ILE A 93 -11.95 26.25 18.00
CA ILE A 93 -13.19 26.97 18.29
C ILE A 93 -13.63 26.62 19.69
N LYS A 94 -13.70 27.59 20.60
CA LYS A 94 -14.10 27.35 21.99
C LYS A 94 -15.59 27.00 22.14
N GLY A 95 -16.43 27.41 21.20
CA GLY A 95 -17.81 26.99 21.11
C GLY A 95 -18.79 27.51 22.16
N ARG A 96 -18.35 28.37 23.07
CA ARG A 96 -19.21 29.08 23.99
C ARG A 96 -19.36 30.54 23.62
N PRO A 97 -20.43 31.25 23.99
CA PRO A 97 -20.50 32.68 23.80
C PRO A 97 -19.30 33.37 24.42
N LEU A 98 -18.58 34.14 23.62
CA LEU A 98 -17.49 34.95 24.12
C LEU A 98 -18.05 36.12 24.93
N THR A 99 -17.39 36.47 26.05
CA THR A 99 -17.66 37.72 26.74
C THR A 99 -17.25 38.89 25.88
N GLU A 100 -17.73 40.11 26.17
CA GLU A 100 -17.34 41.32 25.43
C GLU A 100 -15.83 41.54 25.47
N GLU A 101 -15.20 41.26 26.60
CA GLU A 101 -13.78 41.39 26.86
C GLU A 101 -12.95 40.36 26.03
N GLU A 102 -13.38 39.10 25.99
CA GLU A 102 -12.77 38.06 25.15
C GLU A 102 -12.95 38.33 23.64
N ARG A 103 -14.00 39.09 23.28
CA ARG A 103 -14.22 39.54 21.91
C ARG A 103 -13.26 40.65 21.52
N GLU A 104 -13.04 41.65 22.40
CA GLU A 104 -12.07 42.70 22.14
C GLU A 104 -10.65 42.16 22.07
N GLU A 105 -10.27 41.21 22.90
CA GLU A 105 -9.02 40.48 22.84
C GLU A 105 -8.83 39.66 21.54
N GLN A 106 -9.91 39.10 21.01
CA GLN A 106 -9.87 38.36 19.75
C GLN A 106 -9.98 39.24 18.49
N LEU A 107 -10.57 40.42 18.60
CA LEU A 107 -10.73 41.36 17.47
C LEU A 107 -9.40 41.96 16.98
N ASP A 108 -8.44 42.18 17.83
CA ASP A 108 -7.13 42.72 17.44
C ASP A 108 -6.28 41.76 16.61
N PRO A 109 -6.24 40.46 16.95
CA PRO A 109 -5.62 39.44 16.11
C PRO A 109 -6.39 39.20 14.80
N ILE A 110 -7.72 39.23 14.85
CA ILE A 110 -8.59 38.97 13.69
C ILE A 110 -8.47 40.07 12.62
N ARG A 111 -8.15 41.32 13.02
CA ARG A 111 -7.88 42.41 12.06
C ARG A 111 -6.62 42.21 11.22
N SER A 112 -5.64 41.43 11.70
CA SER A 112 -4.44 41.05 10.95
C SER A 112 -4.63 39.79 10.11
N LEU A 113 -5.75 39.05 10.30
CA LEU A 113 -6.07 37.79 9.64
C LEU A 113 -7.14 38.02 8.58
N THR A 114 -6.78 38.75 7.54
CA THR A 114 -7.69 38.99 6.39
C THR A 114 -7.84 37.77 5.48
N GLU A 115 -7.10 36.69 5.71
CA GLU A 115 -7.17 35.42 4.98
C GLU A 115 -7.29 34.27 5.99
N LEU A 116 -8.51 33.97 6.41
CA LEU A 116 -8.84 32.69 7.01
C LEU A 116 -8.85 31.67 5.91
N ASP A 117 -7.88 30.77 5.90
CA ASP A 117 -8.03 29.56 5.15
C ASP A 117 -9.08 28.67 5.86
N PRO A 118 -10.24 28.39 5.25
CA PRO A 118 -11.30 27.61 5.88
C PRO A 118 -10.96 26.12 6.03
N GLY A 119 -9.72 25.75 5.94
CA GLY A 119 -9.22 24.39 5.83
C GLY A 119 -8.68 24.14 4.42
N PRO A 120 -8.29 22.91 4.08
CA PRO A 120 -7.81 22.60 2.73
C PRO A 120 -8.83 23.05 1.72
N GLN A 121 -8.46 23.96 0.83
CA GLN A 121 -9.34 24.41 -0.23
C GLN A 121 -9.64 23.21 -1.12
N VAL A 122 -10.90 22.79 -1.10
CA VAL A 122 -11.42 21.85 -2.06
C VAL A 122 -11.56 22.62 -3.38
N ASP A 123 -10.86 22.18 -4.42
CA ASP A 123 -10.92 22.81 -5.73
C ASP A 123 -12.33 22.61 -6.31
N SER A 124 -13.18 23.62 -6.13
CA SER A 124 -14.60 23.61 -6.50
C SER A 124 -14.86 24.04 -7.94
N ASP A 125 -13.92 23.85 -8.86
CA ASP A 125 -14.17 24.13 -10.26
C ASP A 125 -15.15 23.12 -10.88
N LEU A 126 -16.43 23.26 -10.51
CA LEU A 126 -17.56 22.43 -10.92
C LEU A 126 -18.06 22.70 -12.34
N SER A 127 -17.35 23.51 -13.14
CA SER A 127 -17.89 23.97 -14.43
C SER A 127 -17.78 22.98 -15.60
N SER A 128 -17.25 21.77 -15.42
CA SER A 128 -17.00 20.86 -16.54
C SER A 128 -17.04 19.34 -16.29
N VAL A 129 -17.85 18.83 -15.37
CA VAL A 129 -18.00 17.37 -15.22
C VAL A 129 -19.38 16.92 -15.65
N PRO A 130 -19.52 15.94 -16.59
CA PRO A 130 -20.80 15.31 -16.86
C PRO A 130 -21.25 14.56 -15.60
N ALA A 131 -22.44 14.87 -15.11
CA ALA A 131 -23.10 14.20 -14.01
C ALA A 131 -23.19 12.68 -14.27
N ALA A 132 -22.28 11.93 -13.71
CA ALA A 132 -22.28 10.46 -13.74
C ALA A 132 -22.69 9.89 -12.38
N TYR A 133 -23.75 10.35 -11.86
CA TYR A 133 -24.76 9.65 -11.08
C TYR A 133 -25.93 10.61 -10.96
N GLY A 134 -26.89 10.41 -11.84
CA GLY A 134 -28.04 11.29 -11.94
C GLY A 134 -28.97 11.16 -10.74
N MET A 135 -28.70 11.86 -9.67
CA MET A 135 -29.80 12.53 -8.99
C MET A 135 -30.11 13.79 -9.83
N ARG A 136 -31.07 13.63 -10.74
CA ARG A 136 -31.77 14.78 -11.33
C ARG A 136 -32.14 15.68 -10.16
N SER A 137 -31.92 16.98 -10.29
CA SER A 137 -32.43 18.01 -9.41
C SER A 137 -33.97 17.86 -9.32
N SER A 138 -34.45 16.96 -8.48
CA SER A 138 -35.73 17.10 -7.85
C SER A 138 -35.51 18.25 -6.89
N ALA A 139 -36.23 19.37 -7.10
CA ALA A 139 -36.15 20.50 -6.20
C ALA A 139 -36.28 19.97 -4.75
N PHE A 140 -35.32 20.32 -3.90
CA PHE A 140 -35.41 19.98 -2.48
C PHE A 140 -36.75 20.45 -1.93
N PRO A 141 -37.38 19.74 -0.98
CA PRO A 141 -38.59 20.24 -0.34
C PRO A 141 -38.27 21.59 0.33
N SER A 142 -39.26 22.45 0.44
CA SER A 142 -39.09 23.74 1.12
C SER A 142 -38.84 23.61 2.63
N PHE A 143 -39.06 22.45 3.18
CA PHE A 143 -38.82 22.11 4.59
C PHE A 143 -38.29 20.69 4.71
N TYR A 144 -37.25 20.50 5.53
CA TYR A 144 -36.72 19.20 5.93
C TYR A 144 -36.19 19.27 7.36
N ASP A 145 -36.37 18.20 8.13
CA ASP A 145 -35.96 18.16 9.52
C ASP A 145 -35.70 16.69 9.94
N SER A 146 -34.44 16.32 10.09
CA SER A 146 -33.96 14.98 10.42
C SER A 146 -34.50 14.50 11.80
N ARG A 147 -34.88 15.42 12.69
CA ARG A 147 -35.50 15.09 14.00
C ARG A 147 -36.83 14.38 13.81
N LYS A 148 -37.61 14.77 12.77
CA LYS A 148 -38.92 14.16 12.49
C LYS A 148 -38.84 12.70 12.04
N TYR A 149 -37.65 12.29 11.58
CA TYR A 149 -37.39 10.90 11.19
C TYR A 149 -36.70 10.09 12.28
N GLY A 150 -36.40 10.71 13.44
CA GLY A 150 -35.73 10.04 14.56
C GLY A 150 -34.25 9.81 14.34
N TYR A 151 -33.59 10.61 13.50
CA TYR A 151 -32.17 10.47 13.20
C TYR A 151 -31.24 11.32 14.07
N ILE A 152 -31.81 12.13 14.98
CA ILE A 152 -31.01 13.06 15.78
C ILE A 152 -31.16 12.70 17.26
N THR A 153 -30.03 12.57 17.96
CA THR A 153 -29.96 12.32 19.41
C THR A 153 -30.30 13.57 20.21
N SER A 154 -30.45 13.42 21.54
CA SER A 154 -30.72 14.52 22.48
C SER A 154 -29.65 15.62 22.38
N VAL A 155 -30.03 16.83 22.76
CA VAL A 155 -29.12 17.96 22.92
C VAL A 155 -28.26 17.76 24.16
N LYS A 156 -26.96 17.94 24.04
CA LYS A 156 -25.98 17.83 25.13
C LYS A 156 -25.48 19.21 25.56
N ASN A 157 -24.70 19.29 26.64
CA ASN A 157 -24.19 20.54 27.18
C ASN A 157 -22.67 20.48 27.37
N GLN A 158 -21.94 21.24 26.58
CA GLN A 158 -20.47 21.35 26.66
C GLN A 158 -19.97 22.27 27.77
N HIS A 159 -20.85 23.08 28.37
CA HIS A 159 -20.43 24.09 29.35
C HIS A 159 -19.75 23.45 30.58
N PRO A 160 -18.61 23.96 31.04
CA PRO A 160 -18.01 25.26 30.69
C PRO A 160 -16.87 25.18 29.61
N PHE A 161 -16.76 24.08 28.87
CA PHE A 161 -15.59 23.75 28.05
C PHE A 161 -15.65 24.27 26.62
N GLY A 162 -14.48 24.40 25.99
CA GLY A 162 -14.32 24.77 24.58
C GLY A 162 -14.26 23.55 23.64
N THR A 163 -15.16 22.59 23.82
CA THR A 163 -15.15 21.28 23.16
C THR A 163 -16.25 21.11 22.11
N CYS A 164 -16.80 22.20 21.56
CA CYS A 164 -17.88 22.15 20.56
C CYS A 164 -17.58 21.27 19.36
N TRP A 165 -16.33 21.15 18.96
CA TRP A 165 -15.85 20.30 17.86
C TRP A 165 -16.05 18.82 18.17
N ALA A 166 -15.84 18.38 19.40
CA ALA A 166 -16.10 17.01 19.84
C ALA A 166 -17.60 16.71 19.87
N PHE A 167 -18.44 17.68 20.34
CA PHE A 167 -19.90 17.59 20.32
C PHE A 167 -20.46 17.53 18.90
N GLY A 168 -19.89 18.31 17.97
CA GLY A 168 -20.23 18.25 16.56
C GLY A 168 -19.97 16.87 15.99
N MET A 169 -18.77 16.32 16.22
CA MET A 169 -18.39 15.00 15.71
C MET A 169 -19.21 13.87 16.36
N ALA A 170 -19.44 13.89 17.67
CA ALA A 170 -20.31 12.94 18.35
C ALA A 170 -21.72 12.96 17.76
N SER A 171 -22.28 14.16 17.53
CA SER A 171 -23.61 14.31 16.92
C SER A 171 -23.70 13.71 15.52
N LEU A 172 -22.64 13.82 14.68
CA LEU A 172 -22.60 13.20 13.36
C LEU A 172 -22.59 11.67 13.45
N LEU A 173 -21.72 11.09 14.29
CA LEU A 173 -21.60 9.64 14.45
C LEU A 173 -22.87 9.02 15.05
N GLU A 174 -23.45 9.67 16.07
CA GLU A 174 -24.71 9.26 16.68
C GLU A 174 -25.86 9.30 15.68
N SER A 175 -25.97 10.37 14.87
CA SER A 175 -26.99 10.50 13.82
C SER A 175 -26.82 9.43 12.73
N SER A 176 -25.59 9.13 12.35
CA SER A 176 -25.28 8.05 11.42
C SER A 176 -25.76 6.69 11.93
N LEU A 177 -25.53 6.37 13.21
CA LEU A 177 -25.97 5.11 13.83
C LEU A 177 -27.50 5.01 13.94
N LEU A 178 -28.17 6.11 14.28
CA LEU A 178 -29.62 6.17 14.29
C LEU A 178 -30.21 5.92 12.91
N ALA A 179 -29.68 6.57 11.88
CA ALA A 179 -30.11 6.39 10.50
C ALA A 179 -29.89 4.96 9.98
N GLN A 180 -28.86 4.27 10.46
CA GLN A 180 -28.61 2.85 10.18
C GLN A 180 -29.46 1.89 11.03
N GLY A 181 -30.27 2.40 11.97
CA GLY A 181 -31.08 1.56 12.88
C GLY A 181 -30.26 0.80 13.93
N LYS A 182 -29.04 1.30 14.25
CA LYS A 182 -28.13 0.66 15.22
C LYS A 182 -28.46 1.01 16.68
N GLY A 183 -29.38 1.93 16.92
CA GLY A 183 -29.80 2.36 18.23
C GLY A 183 -29.31 3.76 18.59
N ASN A 184 -29.75 4.21 19.79
CA ASN A 184 -29.36 5.51 20.31
C ASN A 184 -28.09 5.36 21.13
N TYR A 185 -27.01 5.94 20.67
CA TYR A 185 -25.71 6.02 21.35
C TYR A 185 -25.57 7.38 22.02
N ASP A 186 -24.95 7.41 23.17
CA ASP A 186 -24.47 8.60 23.87
C ASP A 186 -22.95 8.52 23.93
N LEU A 187 -22.28 9.14 22.93
CA LEU A 187 -20.85 9.05 22.75
C LEU A 187 -20.13 10.10 23.59
N SER A 188 -18.98 9.74 24.12
CA SER A 188 -18.18 10.60 25.01
C SER A 188 -17.38 11.63 24.23
N GLU A 189 -17.72 12.89 24.38
CA GLU A 189 -16.93 14.01 23.89
C GLU A 189 -15.61 14.18 24.67
N GLU A 190 -15.62 13.79 25.94
CA GLU A 190 -14.41 13.79 26.78
C GLU A 190 -13.37 12.80 26.25
N HIS A 191 -13.78 11.59 25.90
CA HIS A 191 -12.88 10.60 25.32
C HIS A 191 -12.18 11.13 24.06
N LEU A 192 -12.93 11.75 23.14
CA LEU A 192 -12.37 12.32 21.93
C LEU A 192 -11.42 13.47 22.27
N SER A 193 -11.84 14.42 23.11
CA SER A 193 -11.06 15.61 23.46
C SER A 193 -9.75 15.27 24.16
N TYR A 194 -9.81 14.31 25.10
CA TYR A 194 -8.66 13.87 25.87
C TYR A 194 -7.63 13.14 24.97
N PHE A 195 -8.03 12.09 24.27
CA PHE A 195 -7.10 11.28 23.47
C PHE A 195 -6.65 11.96 22.18
N PHE A 196 -7.41 12.89 21.63
CA PHE A 196 -6.92 13.78 20.59
C PHE A 196 -5.70 14.58 21.06
N SER A 197 -5.74 15.06 22.30
CA SER A 197 -4.66 15.84 22.91
C SER A 197 -3.54 14.98 23.52
N ASN A 198 -3.85 13.75 23.92
CA ASN A 198 -2.96 12.77 24.57
C ASN A 198 -2.95 11.45 23.80
N ARG A 199 -2.58 11.53 22.52
CA ARG A 199 -2.59 10.38 21.62
C ARG A 199 -1.78 9.21 22.18
N GLN A 200 -2.37 8.03 22.17
CA GLN A 200 -1.71 6.78 22.54
C GLN A 200 -1.26 5.98 21.33
N ASN A 201 -0.27 5.09 21.51
CA ASN A 201 0.21 4.22 20.45
C ASN A 201 -0.91 3.29 19.96
N ASP A 202 -0.96 3.07 18.65
CA ASP A 202 -1.94 2.17 18.05
C ASP A 202 -1.73 0.71 18.52
N PRO A 203 -2.80 -0.12 18.59
CA PRO A 203 -2.73 -1.50 19.10
C PRO A 203 -1.79 -2.41 18.31
N LEU A 204 -1.53 -2.11 17.03
CA LEU A 204 -0.61 -2.86 16.17
C LEU A 204 0.83 -2.33 16.23
N GLY A 205 1.08 -1.20 16.93
CA GLY A 205 2.40 -0.61 17.13
C GLY A 205 3.03 -0.11 15.83
N ASN A 206 2.24 0.47 14.91
CA ASN A 206 2.75 1.03 13.66
C ASN A 206 3.21 2.48 13.81
N THR A 207 2.68 3.20 14.82
CA THR A 207 2.86 4.65 15.01
C THR A 207 3.47 5.03 16.38
N PRO A 208 4.56 4.39 16.82
CA PRO A 208 5.08 4.57 18.19
C PRO A 208 5.68 5.97 18.44
N TYR A 209 5.91 6.75 17.39
CA TYR A 209 6.53 8.08 17.47
C TYR A 209 5.59 9.22 17.09
N ASP A 210 4.34 8.90 16.69
CA ASP A 210 3.33 9.91 16.43
C ASP A 210 2.82 10.45 17.75
N GLN A 211 2.77 11.76 17.88
CA GLN A 211 2.34 12.42 19.12
C GLN A 211 1.52 13.67 18.79
N ASN A 212 0.53 13.90 19.64
CA ASN A 212 -0.15 15.18 19.73
C ASN A 212 0.14 15.78 21.11
N GLY A 213 0.19 17.08 21.19
CA GLY A 213 0.42 17.77 22.44
C GLY A 213 -0.20 19.16 22.41
N VAL A 214 -0.78 19.58 23.53
CA VAL A 214 -1.42 20.88 23.71
C VAL A 214 -0.67 21.70 24.76
N ALA A 215 -0.64 23.01 24.58
CA ALA A 215 -0.09 23.91 25.57
C ALA A 215 -1.19 24.34 26.56
N GLY A 216 -1.31 23.64 27.67
CA GLY A 216 -2.30 23.92 28.71
C GLY A 216 -3.49 22.98 28.72
N ASP A 217 -4.61 23.48 29.17
CA ASP A 217 -5.85 22.72 29.38
C ASP A 217 -6.55 22.43 28.04
N TYR A 218 -6.61 21.16 27.64
CA TYR A 218 -7.23 20.72 26.37
C TYR A 218 -8.71 21.08 26.27
N HIS A 219 -9.41 21.21 27.40
CA HIS A 219 -10.79 21.67 27.42
C HIS A 219 -10.97 23.15 26.99
N LYS A 220 -9.88 23.95 27.02
CA LYS A 220 -9.93 25.38 26.76
C LYS A 220 -9.34 25.81 25.42
N ILE A 221 -8.60 24.94 24.77
CA ILE A 221 -7.94 25.30 23.51
C ILE A 221 -8.85 25.25 22.28
N GLY A 222 -9.98 24.52 22.35
CA GLY A 222 -10.86 24.27 21.21
C GLY A 222 -10.36 23.13 20.32
N GLY A 223 -10.89 23.03 19.10
CA GLY A 223 -10.55 21.99 18.14
C GLY A 223 -11.09 22.26 16.75
N ASN A 224 -11.05 21.23 15.90
CA ASN A 224 -11.48 21.30 14.51
C ASN A 224 -12.05 19.94 14.09
N ASP A 225 -13.15 19.93 13.36
CA ASP A 225 -13.87 18.71 12.95
C ASP A 225 -13.12 17.93 11.85
N TYR A 226 -12.33 18.58 10.97
CA TYR A 226 -11.45 17.88 10.04
C TYR A 226 -10.37 17.09 10.78
N LEU A 227 -9.70 17.73 11.77
CA LEU A 227 -8.70 17.06 12.58
C LEU A 227 -9.28 15.93 13.40
N ALA A 228 -10.51 16.12 13.92
CA ALA A 228 -11.25 15.07 14.63
C ALA A 228 -11.51 13.86 13.72
N ALA A 229 -11.96 14.08 12.49
CA ALA A 229 -12.18 12.99 11.53
C ALA A 229 -10.89 12.25 11.19
N LEU A 230 -9.76 12.97 10.96
CA LEU A 230 -8.46 12.34 10.72
C LEU A 230 -8.01 11.52 11.94
N PHE A 231 -8.18 12.05 13.16
CA PHE A 231 -7.86 11.33 14.38
C PHE A 231 -8.74 10.08 14.53
N LEU A 232 -10.06 10.20 14.39
CA LEU A 232 -10.99 9.08 14.51
C LEU A 232 -10.78 8.00 13.43
N SER A 233 -10.20 8.35 12.28
CA SER A 233 -9.84 7.36 11.25
C SER A 233 -8.75 6.38 11.71
N THR A 234 -8.06 6.68 12.82
CA THR A 234 -7.12 5.75 13.49
C THR A 234 -7.81 4.75 14.40
N TRP A 235 -9.14 4.90 14.59
CA TRP A 235 -9.96 4.14 15.52
C TRP A 235 -9.64 4.36 17.01
N SER A 236 -9.00 5.48 17.32
CA SER A 236 -8.87 6.00 18.68
C SER A 236 -10.16 6.75 19.04
N GLY A 237 -11.18 6.05 19.49
CA GLY A 237 -12.46 6.64 19.91
C GLY A 237 -13.64 6.12 19.09
N MET A 238 -14.91 6.35 19.42
CA MET A 238 -15.33 6.96 20.67
C MET A 238 -15.93 5.85 21.56
N THR A 239 -15.80 5.99 22.86
CA THR A 239 -16.57 5.18 23.82
C THR A 239 -17.87 5.89 24.21
N THR A 240 -18.64 5.33 25.16
CA THR A 240 -19.86 5.96 25.66
C THR A 240 -19.57 7.01 26.72
N GLU A 241 -20.49 7.98 26.88
CA GLU A 241 -20.47 8.98 27.93
C GLU A 241 -20.49 8.33 29.34
N GLU A 242 -21.18 7.18 29.51
CA GLU A 242 -21.14 6.42 30.75
C GLU A 242 -19.75 5.88 31.11
N ASP A 243 -18.95 5.48 30.11
CA ASP A 243 -17.61 4.91 30.31
C ASP A 243 -16.54 6.00 30.57
N VAL A 244 -16.66 7.15 29.91
CA VAL A 244 -15.76 8.31 30.05
C VAL A 244 -16.61 9.59 30.07
N PRO A 245 -17.18 9.95 31.23
CA PRO A 245 -18.11 11.09 31.32
C PRO A 245 -17.37 12.43 31.21
N LEU A 246 -18.02 13.42 30.56
CA LEU A 246 -17.56 14.80 30.56
C LEU A 246 -17.59 15.36 32.00
N PRO A 247 -16.52 16.03 32.48
CA PRO A 247 -16.52 16.69 33.76
C PRO A 247 -17.61 17.77 33.85
N THR A 248 -18.24 17.90 35.02
CA THR A 248 -19.33 18.86 35.22
C THR A 248 -18.85 20.24 35.72
N ASP A 249 -17.60 20.33 36.11
CA ASP A 249 -16.99 21.56 36.62
C ASP A 249 -15.56 21.77 36.12
N ASP A 250 -15.08 22.99 36.24
CA ASP A 250 -13.75 23.44 35.78
C ASP A 250 -12.60 23.11 36.76
N THR A 251 -12.85 22.26 37.78
CA THR A 251 -11.89 22.02 38.87
C THR A 251 -10.83 20.96 38.56
N HIS A 252 -10.97 20.19 37.44
CA HIS A 252 -10.12 19.06 37.08
C HIS A 252 -8.96 19.44 36.15
N THR A 253 -8.44 20.65 36.22
CA THR A 253 -7.78 21.34 35.11
C THR A 253 -6.26 21.21 35.02
N GLN A 254 -5.54 20.37 35.77
CA GLN A 254 -4.08 20.49 35.76
C GLN A 254 -3.23 19.19 35.74
N ASP A 255 -3.78 18.04 35.95
CA ASP A 255 -3.01 16.80 35.81
C ASP A 255 -3.70 15.80 34.87
N LEU A 256 -3.35 15.90 33.59
CA LEU A 256 -3.90 15.06 32.51
C LEU A 256 -3.58 13.56 32.67
N SER A 257 -2.56 13.22 33.49
CA SER A 257 -2.13 11.84 33.68
C SER A 257 -3.03 11.02 34.61
N GLU A 258 -3.89 11.67 35.42
CA GLU A 258 -4.74 11.00 36.39
C GLU A 258 -6.18 10.79 35.91
N VAL A 259 -6.63 11.44 34.82
CA VAL A 259 -8.05 11.54 34.49
C VAL A 259 -8.56 10.32 33.71
N ILE A 260 -7.93 9.94 32.62
CA ILE A 260 -8.37 8.81 31.78
C ILE A 260 -7.21 7.84 31.55
N PRO A 261 -7.33 6.57 31.97
CA PRO A 261 -6.28 5.57 31.73
C PRO A 261 -5.98 5.36 30.25
N ASP A 262 -4.71 5.30 29.87
CA ASP A 262 -4.24 5.13 28.48
C ASP A 262 -4.88 3.94 27.75
N ILE A 263 -5.22 2.88 28.48
CA ILE A 263 -5.87 1.69 27.92
C ILE A 263 -7.25 2.00 27.34
N LYS A 264 -7.88 3.10 27.74
CA LYS A 264 -9.17 3.54 27.21
C LYS A 264 -9.09 4.10 25.78
N ALA A 265 -7.92 4.53 25.31
CA ALA A 265 -7.74 5.19 24.01
C ALA A 265 -8.36 4.41 22.83
N TYR A 266 -8.26 3.09 22.86
CA TYR A 266 -8.80 2.20 21.83
C TYR A 266 -9.92 1.29 22.35
N ASN A 267 -10.50 1.62 23.52
CA ASN A 267 -11.69 0.96 24.04
C ASN A 267 -12.95 1.62 23.49
N SER A 268 -13.16 1.52 22.18
CA SER A 268 -14.21 2.20 21.44
C SER A 268 -15.47 1.34 21.34
N VAL A 269 -16.64 1.97 21.25
CA VAL A 269 -17.91 1.32 20.88
C VAL A 269 -18.26 1.56 19.42
N VAL A 270 -17.68 2.58 18.82
CA VAL A 270 -17.82 2.95 17.40
C VAL A 270 -16.48 3.34 16.78
N HIS A 271 -16.37 3.14 15.47
CA HIS A 271 -15.28 3.65 14.64
C HIS A 271 -15.82 4.56 13.56
N LEU A 272 -15.01 5.54 13.14
CA LEU A 272 -15.27 6.31 11.94
C LEU A 272 -15.02 5.43 10.72
N LYS A 273 -16.05 5.25 9.88
CA LYS A 273 -15.94 4.54 8.60
C LYS A 273 -15.59 5.48 7.46
N ASN A 274 -16.37 6.56 7.31
CA ASN A 274 -16.19 7.58 6.28
C ASN A 274 -16.40 8.97 6.88
N ALA A 275 -15.76 9.99 6.29
CA ALA A 275 -16.07 11.39 6.50
C ALA A 275 -16.00 12.13 5.20
N SER A 276 -16.92 13.07 4.95
CA SER A 276 -16.90 13.92 3.77
C SER A 276 -16.67 15.37 4.17
N PHE A 277 -15.83 16.06 3.42
CA PHE A 277 -15.49 17.47 3.60
C PHE A 277 -15.95 18.25 2.38
N SER A 278 -16.51 19.42 2.55
CA SER A 278 -16.88 20.28 1.43
C SER A 278 -16.92 21.74 1.86
N ASP A 279 -16.72 22.63 0.89
CA ASP A 279 -17.02 24.05 1.05
C ASP A 279 -18.53 24.28 1.16
N TYR A 280 -18.90 25.39 1.81
CA TYR A 280 -20.29 25.76 1.99
C TYR A 280 -20.92 26.26 0.70
N SER A 281 -22.01 25.60 0.26
CA SER A 281 -23.07 26.19 -0.55
C SER A 281 -24.41 25.70 -0.01
N GLN A 282 -25.47 26.47 -0.24
CA GLN A 282 -26.79 26.08 0.24
C GLN A 282 -27.28 24.77 -0.39
N GLU A 283 -26.98 24.54 -1.68
CA GLU A 283 -27.31 23.29 -2.38
C GLU A 283 -26.54 22.11 -1.78
N ARG A 284 -25.23 22.25 -1.64
CA ARG A 284 -24.36 21.21 -1.06
C ARG A 284 -24.77 20.84 0.37
N MET A 285 -25.11 21.81 1.19
CA MET A 285 -25.60 21.57 2.54
C MET A 285 -26.89 20.73 2.52
N LYS A 286 -27.87 21.08 1.66
CA LYS A 286 -29.11 20.30 1.53
C LYS A 286 -28.86 18.89 1.03
N GLU A 287 -27.94 18.70 0.07
CA GLU A 287 -27.51 17.37 -0.40
C GLU A 287 -26.93 16.54 0.74
N MET A 288 -25.97 17.09 1.49
CA MET A 288 -25.29 16.39 2.57
C MET A 288 -26.26 16.05 3.71
N ILE A 289 -27.16 16.97 4.12
CA ILE A 289 -28.19 16.68 5.12
C ILE A 289 -29.10 15.55 4.65
N THR A 290 -29.53 15.57 3.38
CA THR A 290 -30.42 14.53 2.85
C THR A 290 -29.74 13.16 2.80
N ARG A 291 -28.46 13.12 2.50
CA ARG A 291 -27.65 11.90 2.44
C ARG A 291 -27.29 11.35 3.83
N ASP A 292 -26.77 12.24 4.70
CA ASP A 292 -26.07 11.87 5.93
C ASP A 292 -26.83 12.27 7.19
N GLN A 293 -28.00 12.92 7.07
CA GLN A 293 -28.94 13.34 8.11
C GLN A 293 -28.49 14.55 8.95
N ALA A 294 -27.19 14.77 9.10
CA ALA A 294 -26.61 15.84 9.90
C ALA A 294 -25.29 16.31 9.26
N VAL A 295 -25.02 17.61 9.38
CA VAL A 295 -23.79 18.25 8.85
C VAL A 295 -23.20 19.14 9.93
N SER A 296 -21.95 18.92 10.30
CA SER A 296 -21.20 19.86 11.16
C SER A 296 -20.78 21.06 10.34
N ILE A 297 -20.87 22.23 10.93
CA ILE A 297 -20.42 23.50 10.33
C ILE A 297 -19.61 24.33 11.34
N MET A 298 -18.75 25.16 10.81
CA MET A 298 -18.07 26.22 11.54
C MET A 298 -18.73 27.56 11.25
N PHE A 299 -18.94 28.39 12.26
CA PHE A 299 -19.46 29.76 12.09
C PHE A 299 -19.09 30.66 13.27
N ASP A 300 -19.40 31.96 13.20
CA ASP A 300 -19.28 32.86 14.33
C ASP A 300 -20.59 32.93 15.11
N MET A 301 -20.55 32.68 16.40
CA MET A 301 -21.69 32.82 17.29
C MET A 301 -21.48 34.00 18.24
N SER A 302 -22.27 35.03 18.06
CA SER A 302 -22.33 36.20 18.92
C SER A 302 -23.74 36.41 19.49
N THR A 303 -23.87 36.34 20.79
CA THR A 303 -25.17 36.54 21.47
C THR A 303 -25.79 37.91 21.12
N SER A 304 -25.02 38.91 20.73
CA SER A 304 -25.56 40.20 20.30
C SER A 304 -26.47 40.11 19.09
N TYR A 305 -26.32 39.11 18.20
CA TYR A 305 -27.12 38.91 17.00
C TYR A 305 -28.17 37.77 17.12
N TYR A 306 -28.16 37.09 18.24
CA TYR A 306 -29.19 36.08 18.55
C TYR A 306 -30.47 36.74 19.03
N ASN A 307 -31.60 36.38 18.41
CA ASN A 307 -32.91 36.82 18.82
C ASN A 307 -33.57 35.73 19.74
N PRO A 308 -33.65 35.96 21.06
CA PRO A 308 -34.18 34.93 21.97
C PRO A 308 -35.69 34.71 21.81
N ASP A 309 -36.42 35.67 21.27
CA ASP A 309 -37.89 35.56 21.10
C ASP A 309 -38.26 34.63 19.94
N THR A 310 -37.38 34.42 19.01
CA THR A 310 -37.64 33.65 17.76
C THR A 310 -36.61 32.55 17.51
N GLY A 311 -35.60 32.41 18.35
CA GLY A 311 -34.53 31.44 18.14
C GLY A 311 -33.64 31.74 16.90
N ALA A 312 -33.75 32.93 16.28
CA ALA A 312 -33.10 33.27 15.04
C ALA A 312 -31.71 33.89 15.24
N TYR A 313 -30.77 33.48 14.44
CA TYR A 313 -29.40 34.02 14.41
C TYR A 313 -28.90 34.34 13.00
N CYS A 314 -28.26 35.47 12.89
CA CYS A 314 -27.43 35.80 11.70
C CYS A 314 -26.39 36.86 12.09
N TYR A 315 -25.12 36.60 11.84
CA TYR A 315 -24.10 37.65 11.88
C TYR A 315 -24.41 38.72 10.83
N PRO A 316 -24.13 40.00 11.07
CA PRO A 316 -24.53 41.06 10.14
C PRO A 316 -24.01 40.86 8.72
N VAL A 317 -24.95 40.84 7.78
CA VAL A 317 -24.65 40.74 6.34
C VAL A 317 -23.92 42.02 5.89
N ARG A 318 -22.77 41.87 5.22
CA ARG A 318 -21.87 42.98 4.80
C ARG A 318 -21.45 42.79 3.34
N ASP A 319 -21.17 43.88 2.64
CA ASP A 319 -20.66 43.87 1.27
C ASP A 319 -19.24 43.31 1.18
N ASN A 320 -18.43 43.49 2.22
CA ASN A 320 -17.10 42.92 2.34
C ASN A 320 -17.02 42.11 3.65
N PRO A 321 -17.42 40.86 3.65
CA PRO A 321 -17.43 40.06 4.87
C PRO A 321 -16.02 39.73 5.34
N VAL A 322 -15.74 39.98 6.62
CA VAL A 322 -14.63 39.37 7.32
C VAL A 322 -15.21 38.13 8.02
N ARG A 323 -14.69 36.98 7.73
CA ARG A 323 -15.16 35.74 8.36
C ARG A 323 -14.62 35.60 9.75
N TYR A 324 -15.52 35.36 10.69
CA TYR A 324 -15.20 35.02 12.07
C TYR A 324 -15.66 33.61 12.33
N ILE A 325 -14.87 32.83 13.05
CA ILE A 325 -15.20 31.47 13.42
C ILE A 325 -14.86 31.27 14.89
N ASN A 326 -15.85 30.95 15.70
CA ASN A 326 -15.67 30.66 17.12
C ASN A 326 -16.50 29.51 17.65
N HIS A 327 -17.33 28.87 16.78
CA HIS A 327 -18.22 27.81 17.21
C HIS A 327 -18.45 26.75 16.12
N ILE A 328 -18.60 25.49 16.55
CA ILE A 328 -19.00 24.36 15.72
C ILE A 328 -20.37 23.85 16.21
N VAL A 329 -21.28 23.64 15.26
CA VAL A 329 -22.63 23.16 15.52
C VAL A 329 -23.07 22.16 14.45
N THR A 330 -24.20 21.49 14.67
CA THR A 330 -24.73 20.47 13.76
C THR A 330 -26.00 20.97 13.10
N VAL A 331 -26.00 21.12 11.77
CA VAL A 331 -27.20 21.41 10.98
C VAL A 331 -27.96 20.11 10.72
N VAL A 332 -29.25 20.11 11.06
CA VAL A 332 -30.12 18.91 11.00
C VAL A 332 -31.30 19.08 10.07
N GLY A 333 -31.43 20.23 9.42
CA GLY A 333 -32.54 20.52 8.52
C GLY A 333 -32.57 21.96 8.03
N TRP A 334 -33.65 22.31 7.38
CA TRP A 334 -33.89 23.65 6.84
C TRP A 334 -35.38 23.99 6.72
N ASP A 335 -35.65 25.30 6.68
CA ASP A 335 -36.97 25.87 6.36
C ASP A 335 -36.77 27.06 5.38
N ASP A 336 -37.13 26.87 4.12
CA ASP A 336 -37.03 27.92 3.09
C ASP A 336 -38.00 29.08 3.32
N ASN A 337 -39.04 28.85 4.14
CA ASN A 337 -40.09 29.86 4.47
C ASN A 337 -39.85 30.52 5.84
N TYR A 338 -38.75 30.21 6.53
CA TYR A 338 -38.47 30.86 7.81
C TYR A 338 -38.29 32.36 7.61
N SER A 339 -39.15 33.15 8.23
CA SER A 339 -39.27 34.57 7.93
C SER A 339 -38.04 35.36 8.33
N LYS A 340 -37.50 36.17 7.40
CA LYS A 340 -36.45 37.15 7.69
C LYS A 340 -36.78 38.13 8.81
N ALA A 341 -38.08 38.36 9.10
CA ALA A 341 -38.50 39.23 10.18
C ALA A 341 -38.17 38.67 11.57
N ASN A 342 -37.87 37.37 11.69
CA ASN A 342 -37.44 36.72 12.91
C ASN A 342 -36.01 37.08 13.32
N PHE A 343 -35.17 37.51 12.41
CA PHE A 343 -33.81 37.93 12.70
C PHE A 343 -33.73 39.34 13.26
N LYS A 344 -32.72 39.63 14.08
CA LYS A 344 -32.51 40.99 14.56
C LYS A 344 -32.30 41.96 13.37
N THR A 345 -32.83 43.13 13.43
CA THR A 345 -32.71 44.18 12.39
C THR A 345 -31.22 44.57 12.16
N SER A 346 -30.40 44.48 13.23
CA SER A 346 -28.94 44.71 13.13
C SER A 346 -28.25 43.68 12.24
N SER A 347 -28.79 42.49 12.03
CA SER A 347 -28.23 41.44 11.14
C SER A 347 -28.46 41.73 9.65
N LYS A 348 -29.38 42.68 9.31
CA LYS A 348 -29.63 43.07 7.92
C LYS A 348 -30.04 41.96 6.98
N VAL A 349 -30.75 40.94 7.48
CA VAL A 349 -31.26 39.84 6.67
C VAL A 349 -32.35 40.34 5.70
N THR A 350 -32.24 39.99 4.41
CA THR A 350 -33.13 40.47 3.36
C THR A 350 -33.97 39.38 2.72
N GLN A 351 -33.63 38.12 2.91
CA GLN A 351 -34.32 36.95 2.32
C GLN A 351 -34.80 36.02 3.42
N ASP A 352 -35.90 35.34 3.18
CA ASP A 352 -36.43 34.24 4.01
C ASP A 352 -35.53 33.01 3.86
N GLY A 353 -35.62 32.10 4.83
CA GLY A 353 -34.90 30.83 4.86
C GLY A 353 -33.84 30.72 5.95
N ALA A 354 -33.84 29.60 6.62
CA ALA A 354 -32.91 29.27 7.68
C ALA A 354 -32.58 27.79 7.75
N TRP A 355 -31.40 27.50 8.27
CA TRP A 355 -30.96 26.18 8.72
C TRP A 355 -31.54 25.92 10.11
N ILE A 356 -31.95 24.66 10.36
CA ILE A 356 -32.31 24.17 11.70
C ILE A 356 -31.02 23.59 12.29
N VAL A 357 -30.58 24.17 13.39
CA VAL A 357 -29.27 23.89 13.97
C VAL A 357 -29.40 23.35 15.40
N LYS A 358 -28.77 22.20 15.65
CA LYS A 358 -28.57 21.62 16.98
C LYS A 358 -27.30 22.24 17.58
N ASN A 359 -27.46 22.89 18.75
CA ASN A 359 -26.37 23.44 19.53
C ASN A 359 -25.94 22.44 20.64
N SER A 360 -24.86 22.76 21.34
CA SER A 360 -24.26 21.98 22.44
C SER A 360 -24.26 22.76 23.76
N TRP A 361 -25.30 23.55 24.03
CA TRP A 361 -25.40 24.39 25.24
C TRP A 361 -26.58 24.00 26.16
N GLY A 362 -27.03 22.74 26.07
CA GLY A 362 -28.15 22.22 26.83
C GLY A 362 -29.50 22.64 26.28
N THR A 363 -30.54 22.02 26.80
CA THR A 363 -31.95 22.24 26.39
C THR A 363 -32.52 23.55 26.91
N ASP A 364 -31.93 24.14 27.94
CA ASP A 364 -32.38 25.42 28.52
C ASP A 364 -31.98 26.63 27.63
N TRP A 365 -31.20 26.40 26.58
CA TRP A 365 -30.81 27.43 25.62
C TRP A 365 -31.58 27.27 24.31
N GLY A 366 -31.99 28.41 23.70
CA GLY A 366 -32.65 28.41 22.39
C GLY A 366 -34.05 27.81 22.44
N GLU A 367 -34.44 27.06 21.39
CA GLU A 367 -35.65 26.26 21.33
C GLU A 367 -35.30 24.81 21.67
N ASP A 368 -35.34 24.43 22.94
CA ASP A 368 -34.91 23.09 23.40
C ASP A 368 -33.49 22.72 22.92
N GLY A 369 -32.57 23.70 22.90
CA GLY A 369 -31.18 23.55 22.43
C GLY A 369 -30.97 23.73 20.92
N TYR A 370 -32.00 24.12 20.19
CA TYR A 370 -31.94 24.41 18.75
C TYR A 370 -32.07 25.91 18.48
N PHE A 371 -31.63 26.31 17.26
CA PHE A 371 -31.82 27.66 16.75
C PHE A 371 -31.89 27.67 15.23
N TYR A 372 -32.26 28.83 14.65
CA TYR A 372 -32.41 29.01 13.23
C TYR A 372 -31.30 29.94 12.71
N LEU A 373 -30.39 29.41 11.89
CA LEU A 373 -29.28 30.14 11.29
C LEU A 373 -29.66 30.60 9.87
N SER A 374 -29.62 31.91 9.61
CA SER A 374 -29.95 32.45 8.30
C SER A 374 -29.09 31.87 7.18
N TYR A 375 -29.69 31.59 6.01
CA TYR A 375 -28.93 31.29 4.78
C TYR A 375 -27.96 32.38 4.37
N GLN A 376 -28.20 33.62 4.80
CA GLN A 376 -27.38 34.79 4.50
C GLN A 376 -26.25 35.00 5.49
N ASP A 377 -26.05 34.12 6.46
CA ASP A 377 -24.88 34.17 7.33
C ASP A 377 -23.61 33.89 6.53
N GLN A 378 -22.69 34.85 6.51
CA GLN A 378 -21.50 34.85 5.69
C GLN A 378 -20.31 34.15 6.36
N ASN A 379 -20.47 33.71 7.63
CA ASN A 379 -19.45 33.00 8.37
C ASN A 379 -19.57 31.48 8.30
N ILE A 380 -20.67 30.94 7.72
CA ILE A 380 -20.82 29.49 7.53
C ILE A 380 -19.68 28.98 6.67
N SER A 381 -18.95 28.01 7.18
CA SER A 381 -17.83 27.36 6.47
C SER A 381 -17.70 25.91 6.88
N ASN A 382 -16.94 25.15 6.11
CA ASN A 382 -16.59 23.75 6.36
C ASN A 382 -17.80 22.86 6.63
N LEU A 383 -18.28 22.20 5.59
CA LEU A 383 -19.29 21.17 5.75
C LEU A 383 -18.61 19.83 6.03
N VAL A 384 -18.94 19.21 7.15
CA VAL A 384 -18.43 17.89 7.51
C VAL A 384 -19.57 16.94 7.78
N THR A 385 -19.52 15.75 7.18
CA THR A 385 -20.37 14.61 7.57
C THR A 385 -19.51 13.43 7.98
N ALA A 386 -20.07 12.51 8.77
CA ALA A 386 -19.37 11.31 9.20
C ALA A 386 -20.30 10.10 9.20
N GLU A 387 -19.77 8.96 8.75
CA GLU A 387 -20.42 7.66 8.85
C GLU A 387 -19.71 6.82 9.93
N ALA A 388 -20.50 6.33 10.89
CA ALA A 388 -20.03 5.44 11.94
C ALA A 388 -20.26 3.97 11.61
N VAL A 389 -19.43 3.10 12.17
CA VAL A 389 -19.67 1.67 12.28
C VAL A 389 -19.52 1.26 13.74
N THR A 390 -20.41 0.39 14.26
CA THR A 390 -20.21 -0.15 15.62
C THR A 390 -19.07 -1.16 15.61
N VAL A 391 -18.29 -1.24 16.69
CA VAL A 391 -17.19 -2.21 16.82
C VAL A 391 -17.69 -3.65 16.61
N ASN A 392 -18.92 -3.95 17.00
CA ASN A 392 -19.50 -5.29 16.82
C ASN A 392 -19.87 -5.61 15.37
N ASP A 393 -20.11 -4.60 14.53
CA ASP A 393 -20.39 -4.76 13.10
C ASP A 393 -19.14 -4.64 12.23
N GLU A 394 -18.00 -4.28 12.84
CA GLU A 394 -16.73 -4.12 12.13
C GLU A 394 -16.27 -5.46 11.55
N LYS A 395 -16.27 -5.53 10.23
CA LYS A 395 -15.91 -6.75 9.50
C LYS A 395 -14.40 -7.02 9.50
N TYR A 396 -13.61 -5.97 9.55
CA TYR A 396 -12.14 -6.02 9.47
C TYR A 396 -11.51 -5.25 10.65
N PRO A 397 -11.53 -5.80 11.88
CA PRO A 397 -11.24 -5.07 13.12
C PRO A 397 -9.76 -4.70 13.34
N ASN A 398 -8.86 -5.01 12.43
CA ASN A 398 -7.46 -4.59 12.53
C ASN A 398 -7.22 -3.41 11.56
N ASN A 399 -6.77 -2.28 12.06
CA ASN A 399 -6.47 -1.07 11.28
C ASN A 399 -4.96 -0.85 11.20
N TYR A 400 -4.40 -1.04 10.01
CA TYR A 400 -2.99 -0.77 9.70
C TYR A 400 -2.84 0.63 9.14
N PHE A 401 -2.03 1.47 9.76
CA PHE A 401 -1.76 2.84 9.31
C PHE A 401 -0.42 3.35 9.82
N TYR A 402 0.09 4.41 9.20
CA TYR A 402 1.29 5.14 9.63
C TYR A 402 1.01 6.61 9.91
N ASP A 403 -0.23 7.03 9.79
CA ASP A 403 -0.68 8.41 9.87
C ASP A 403 -1.47 8.67 11.16
N GLY A 404 -0.83 8.47 12.31
CA GLY A 404 -1.43 8.67 13.62
C GLY A 404 -1.44 10.12 14.11
N SER A 405 -0.72 11.04 13.47
CA SER A 405 -0.75 12.45 13.81
C SER A 405 -1.98 13.15 13.25
N SER A 406 -2.34 14.30 13.81
CA SER A 406 -3.53 15.08 13.43
C SER A 406 -3.20 16.32 12.58
N ALA A 407 -2.08 16.31 11.85
CA ALA A 407 -1.75 17.39 10.94
C ALA A 407 -2.57 17.31 9.64
N ILE A 408 -3.03 18.45 9.13
CA ILE A 408 -3.64 18.54 7.79
C ILE A 408 -2.56 18.98 6.80
N SER A 409 -2.23 18.06 5.88
CA SER A 409 -1.35 18.34 4.74
C SER A 409 -1.78 17.50 3.55
N LYS A 410 -1.37 17.91 2.36
CA LYS A 410 -1.77 17.26 1.11
C LYS A 410 -0.61 17.18 0.12
N ALA A 411 -0.63 16.19 -0.76
CA ALA A 411 0.33 16.03 -1.84
C ALA A 411 -0.40 15.78 -3.17
N GLY A 412 -0.06 16.56 -4.20
CA GLY A 412 -0.68 16.50 -5.52
C GLY A 412 -0.14 15.35 -6.36
N ILE A 413 -1.00 14.39 -6.71
CA ILE A 413 -0.68 13.20 -7.50
C ILE A 413 -1.34 13.30 -8.86
N LYS A 414 -0.54 13.49 -9.91
CA LYS A 414 -0.99 13.68 -11.29
C LYS A 414 -1.49 12.37 -11.90
N THR A 415 -2.25 12.43 -12.97
CA THR A 415 -2.76 11.25 -13.70
C THR A 415 -1.66 10.23 -13.99
N GLY A 416 -1.90 8.97 -13.68
CA GLY A 416 -0.98 7.85 -13.87
C GLY A 416 0.14 7.73 -12.83
N GLN A 417 0.33 8.71 -11.94
CA GLN A 417 1.23 8.60 -10.81
C GLN A 417 0.60 7.73 -9.71
N SER A 418 1.44 7.13 -8.89
CA SER A 418 1.00 6.21 -7.84
C SER A 418 1.62 6.56 -6.50
N VAL A 419 0.87 6.27 -5.44
CA VAL A 419 1.33 6.25 -4.06
C VAL A 419 1.10 4.87 -3.47
N ALA A 420 1.87 4.49 -2.46
CA ALA A 420 1.73 3.20 -1.82
C ALA A 420 2.02 3.26 -0.32
N ALA A 421 1.37 2.36 0.43
CA ALA A 421 1.76 2.03 1.79
C ALA A 421 2.15 0.55 1.87
N VAL A 422 3.22 0.25 2.59
CA VAL A 422 3.74 -1.10 2.79
C VAL A 422 3.61 -1.47 4.26
N PHE A 423 2.89 -2.54 4.53
CA PHE A 423 2.63 -3.04 5.88
C PHE A 423 3.16 -4.46 6.08
N GLU A 424 3.34 -4.88 7.33
CA GLU A 424 3.60 -6.27 7.71
C GLU A 424 2.38 -6.83 8.45
N ALA A 425 1.83 -7.97 8.00
CA ALA A 425 0.72 -8.64 8.66
C ALA A 425 1.13 -9.11 10.07
N LYS A 426 0.49 -8.56 11.10
CA LYS A 426 0.87 -8.72 12.52
C LYS A 426 0.03 -9.73 13.29
N ALA A 427 -0.84 -10.48 12.62
CA ALA A 427 -1.58 -11.56 13.26
C ALA A 427 -0.66 -12.52 14.02
N ALA A 428 -1.24 -13.24 14.99
CA ALA A 428 -0.49 -14.26 15.73
C ALA A 428 0.22 -15.23 14.77
N PRO A 429 1.42 -15.72 15.11
CA PRO A 429 2.28 -16.47 14.20
C PRO A 429 1.66 -17.73 13.58
N GLU A 430 0.53 -18.17 14.09
CA GLU A 430 -0.18 -19.38 13.65
C GLU A 430 -1.48 -19.07 12.90
N LYS A 431 -1.75 -17.79 12.57
CA LYS A 431 -2.99 -17.37 11.91
C LYS A 431 -2.69 -16.45 10.72
N ASP A 432 -3.45 -16.63 9.66
CA ASP A 432 -3.46 -15.71 8.53
C ASP A 432 -4.32 -14.49 8.87
N GLU A 433 -4.20 -13.45 8.05
CA GLU A 433 -5.14 -12.32 8.00
C GLU A 433 -5.81 -12.26 6.63
N ALA A 434 -6.98 -11.63 6.59
CA ALA A 434 -7.63 -11.25 5.33
C ALA A 434 -7.80 -9.74 5.28
N LEU A 435 -7.18 -9.08 4.31
CA LEU A 435 -7.43 -7.68 3.97
C LEU A 435 -8.67 -7.60 3.11
N GLY A 436 -9.62 -6.73 3.44
CA GLY A 436 -10.85 -6.57 2.68
C GLY A 436 -11.30 -5.13 2.48
N GLU A 437 -10.66 -4.16 3.16
CA GLU A 437 -10.94 -2.74 2.98
C GLU A 437 -9.65 -1.92 2.97
N VAL A 438 -9.67 -0.83 2.22
CA VAL A 438 -8.62 0.18 2.15
C VAL A 438 -9.24 1.53 2.47
N ASN A 439 -8.67 2.23 3.46
CA ASN A 439 -9.09 3.58 3.80
C ASN A 439 -8.12 4.59 3.21
N VAL A 440 -8.65 5.62 2.57
CA VAL A 440 -7.92 6.64 1.82
C VAL A 440 -8.39 8.01 2.23
N VAL A 441 -7.47 8.94 2.42
CA VAL A 441 -7.79 10.35 2.64
C VAL A 441 -7.44 11.15 1.40
N THR A 442 -8.43 11.85 0.84
CA THR A 442 -8.21 12.82 -0.24
C THR A 442 -8.72 14.21 0.18
N MET A 443 -8.08 15.25 -0.37
CA MET A 443 -8.49 16.64 -0.24
C MET A 443 -8.94 17.20 -1.60
N SER A 444 -9.55 16.33 -2.41
CA SER A 444 -10.09 16.66 -3.74
C SER A 444 -11.44 16.01 -3.92
N ASP A 445 -12.39 16.76 -4.47
CA ASP A 445 -13.65 16.20 -4.98
C ASP A 445 -13.41 15.42 -6.28
N ASP A 446 -14.31 14.49 -6.59
CA ASP A 446 -14.29 13.68 -7.82
C ASP A 446 -12.96 12.93 -8.02
N ALA A 447 -12.32 12.51 -6.96
CA ALA A 447 -11.04 11.81 -7.01
C ALA A 447 -11.23 10.40 -7.57
N VAL A 448 -10.67 10.12 -8.75
CA VAL A 448 -10.74 8.80 -9.38
C VAL A 448 -9.40 8.08 -9.25
N TYR A 449 -9.37 6.99 -8.49
CA TYR A 449 -8.15 6.23 -8.29
C TYR A 449 -8.36 4.73 -8.38
N ARG A 450 -7.30 4.00 -8.71
CA ARG A 450 -7.26 2.54 -8.76
C ARG A 450 -6.51 2.00 -7.57
N ILE A 451 -7.08 0.98 -6.94
CA ILE A 451 -6.50 0.27 -5.79
C ILE A 451 -5.99 -1.09 -6.27
N GLN A 452 -4.74 -1.40 -5.95
CA GLN A 452 -4.11 -2.70 -6.16
C GLN A 452 -3.41 -3.14 -4.87
N VAL A 453 -3.45 -4.45 -4.59
CA VAL A 453 -2.75 -5.03 -3.44
C VAL A 453 -1.69 -6.01 -3.94
N TYR A 454 -0.47 -5.85 -3.44
CA TYR A 454 0.63 -6.77 -3.68
C TYR A 454 0.98 -7.49 -2.38
N THR A 455 0.99 -8.83 -2.41
CA THR A 455 1.27 -9.66 -1.22
C THR A 455 2.65 -10.28 -1.29
N ASN A 456 3.17 -10.66 -0.12
CA ASN A 456 4.43 -11.39 -0.01
C ASN A 456 5.59 -10.66 -0.68
N LEU A 457 5.77 -9.38 -0.34
CA LEU A 457 6.88 -8.59 -0.87
C LEU A 457 8.21 -9.29 -0.57
N THR A 458 9.07 -9.37 -1.55
CA THR A 458 10.43 -9.90 -1.39
C THR A 458 11.42 -8.82 -0.97
N ASP A 459 11.03 -7.56 -1.16
CA ASP A 459 11.75 -6.36 -0.79
C ASP A 459 10.73 -5.30 -0.33
N PRO A 460 10.65 -4.96 0.96
CA PRO A 460 9.72 -3.94 1.45
C PRO A 460 9.98 -2.53 0.92
N SER A 461 11.15 -2.25 0.37
CA SER A 461 11.46 -0.97 -0.30
C SER A 461 10.91 -0.88 -1.73
N ASP A 462 10.38 -1.97 -2.29
CA ASP A 462 9.71 -2.00 -3.59
C ASP A 462 8.28 -2.56 -3.46
N PRO A 463 7.26 -1.70 -3.45
CA PRO A 463 5.85 -2.09 -3.41
C PRO A 463 5.42 -3.10 -4.49
N PHE A 464 6.14 -3.20 -5.61
CA PHE A 464 5.86 -4.16 -6.68
C PHE A 464 6.66 -5.46 -6.59
N SER A 465 7.52 -5.64 -5.58
CA SER A 465 8.35 -6.84 -5.42
C SER A 465 7.55 -8.10 -5.05
N GLY A 466 6.28 -7.95 -4.73
CA GLY A 466 5.37 -9.01 -4.35
C GLY A 466 4.60 -9.65 -5.50
N THR A 467 3.51 -10.31 -5.15
CA THR A 467 2.55 -10.89 -6.08
C THR A 467 1.29 -10.05 -6.09
N LEU A 468 0.87 -9.59 -7.27
CA LEU A 468 -0.42 -8.90 -7.42
C LEU A 468 -1.55 -9.83 -6.99
N ALA A 469 -2.37 -9.41 -6.02
CA ALA A 469 -3.36 -10.25 -5.37
C ALA A 469 -4.57 -10.55 -6.28
N TYR A 470 -4.96 -9.60 -7.12
CA TYR A 470 -6.07 -9.74 -8.07
C TYR A 470 -5.74 -9.03 -9.39
N SER A 471 -6.19 -9.63 -10.50
CA SER A 471 -5.80 -9.18 -11.86
C SER A 471 -6.49 -7.89 -12.31
N ALA A 472 -7.70 -7.61 -11.81
CA ALA A 472 -8.45 -6.41 -12.13
C ALA A 472 -8.37 -5.43 -10.96
N PRO A 473 -7.77 -4.22 -11.13
CA PRO A 473 -7.73 -3.23 -10.06
C PRO A 473 -9.15 -2.76 -9.71
N VAL A 474 -9.38 -2.45 -8.43
CA VAL A 474 -10.59 -1.76 -8.01
C VAL A 474 -10.44 -0.30 -8.42
N THR A 475 -11.37 0.21 -9.23
CA THR A 475 -11.43 1.64 -9.56
C THR A 475 -12.53 2.27 -8.74
N TYR A 476 -12.21 3.32 -8.02
CA TYR A 476 -13.13 4.02 -7.15
C TYR A 476 -13.18 5.50 -7.52
N THR A 477 -14.37 6.10 -7.41
CA THR A 477 -14.57 7.55 -7.49
C THR A 477 -15.03 8.01 -6.12
N GLN A 478 -14.26 8.89 -5.51
CA GLN A 478 -14.59 9.55 -4.27
C GLN A 478 -15.20 10.91 -4.62
N ASP A 479 -16.49 11.05 -4.40
CA ASP A 479 -17.27 12.23 -4.84
C ASP A 479 -16.90 13.50 -4.08
N LEU A 480 -16.59 13.39 -2.78
CA LEU A 480 -16.19 14.51 -1.93
C LEU A 480 -14.83 14.22 -1.30
N ALA A 481 -14.07 15.27 -1.04
CA ALA A 481 -12.89 15.21 -0.20
C ALA A 481 -13.21 14.56 1.15
N GLY A 482 -12.21 13.98 1.82
CA GLY A 482 -12.37 13.39 3.15
C GLY A 482 -11.78 12.01 3.31
N VAL A 483 -12.28 11.27 4.27
CA VAL A 483 -11.87 9.91 4.65
C VAL A 483 -12.82 8.92 4.01
N GLN A 484 -12.32 8.01 3.20
CA GLN A 484 -13.15 7.04 2.48
C GLN A 484 -12.63 5.62 2.66
N THR A 485 -13.49 4.73 3.14
CA THR A 485 -13.25 3.29 3.20
C THR A 485 -13.80 2.60 1.95
N VAL A 486 -12.94 1.88 1.22
CA VAL A 486 -13.27 1.21 -0.03
C VAL A 486 -13.12 -0.30 0.14
N GLU A 487 -14.18 -1.05 -0.13
CA GLU A 487 -14.10 -2.51 -0.16
C GLU A 487 -13.24 -2.98 -1.34
N VAL A 488 -12.36 -3.95 -1.09
CA VAL A 488 -11.54 -4.62 -2.09
C VAL A 488 -11.77 -6.14 -2.04
N PRO A 489 -11.48 -6.89 -3.13
CA PRO A 489 -11.50 -8.34 -3.07
C PRO A 489 -10.65 -8.86 -1.91
N GLU A 490 -11.19 -9.74 -1.10
CA GLU A 490 -10.53 -10.25 0.10
C GLU A 490 -9.19 -10.92 -0.24
N VAL A 491 -8.12 -10.52 0.43
CA VAL A 491 -6.74 -10.95 0.15
C VAL A 491 -6.15 -11.61 1.39
N VAL A 492 -5.77 -12.88 1.28
CA VAL A 492 -5.14 -13.62 2.38
C VAL A 492 -3.68 -13.20 2.53
N LEU A 493 -3.31 -12.80 3.74
CA LEU A 493 -1.97 -12.38 4.15
C LEU A 493 -1.37 -13.41 5.09
N MET A 494 -0.16 -13.89 4.79
CA MET A 494 0.55 -14.80 5.67
C MET A 494 1.12 -14.04 6.88
N PRO A 495 1.16 -14.65 8.08
CA PRO A 495 1.69 -14.01 9.29
C PRO A 495 3.11 -13.48 9.07
N GLY A 496 3.33 -12.20 9.34
CA GLY A 496 4.63 -11.53 9.20
C GLY A 496 5.11 -11.37 7.75
N SER A 497 4.23 -11.54 6.76
CA SER A 497 4.55 -11.18 5.38
C SER A 497 4.28 -9.70 5.14
N SER A 498 5.16 -9.05 4.37
CA SER A 498 4.93 -7.68 3.92
C SER A 498 3.97 -7.65 2.73
N TYR A 499 3.10 -6.66 2.70
CA TYR A 499 2.16 -6.40 1.62
C TYR A 499 2.09 -4.90 1.32
N ALA A 500 1.72 -4.54 0.11
CA ALA A 500 1.56 -3.16 -0.32
C ALA A 500 0.14 -2.88 -0.79
N VAL A 501 -0.39 -1.75 -0.35
CA VAL A 501 -1.59 -1.10 -0.92
C VAL A 501 -1.10 -0.01 -1.85
N VAL A 502 -1.47 -0.08 -3.12
CA VAL A 502 -1.04 0.87 -4.16
C VAL A 502 -2.25 1.59 -4.72
N LEU A 503 -2.21 2.91 -4.67
CA LEU A 503 -3.21 3.81 -5.24
C LEU A 503 -2.61 4.49 -6.48
N THR A 504 -3.32 4.45 -7.61
CA THR A 504 -2.89 5.14 -8.83
C THR A 504 -3.98 6.13 -9.25
N ASN A 505 -3.62 7.39 -9.44
CA ASN A 505 -4.55 8.36 -10.00
C ASN A 505 -5.00 7.90 -11.40
N ALA A 506 -6.27 7.58 -11.54
CA ALA A 506 -6.90 7.10 -12.77
C ALA A 506 -7.77 8.18 -13.45
N GLY A 507 -7.95 9.32 -12.80
CA GLY A 507 -8.69 10.46 -13.29
C GLY A 507 -7.89 11.35 -14.24
N SER A 508 -8.50 12.42 -14.71
CA SER A 508 -7.87 13.43 -15.57
C SER A 508 -7.31 14.62 -14.79
N LYS A 509 -7.72 14.78 -13.53
CA LYS A 509 -7.28 15.87 -12.63
C LYS A 509 -6.18 15.38 -11.68
N THR A 510 -5.38 16.29 -11.17
CA THR A 510 -4.49 16.01 -10.02
C THR A 510 -5.34 15.71 -8.79
N ILE A 511 -5.06 14.62 -8.08
CA ILE A 511 -5.69 14.31 -6.80
C ILE A 511 -4.77 14.81 -5.69
N GLN A 512 -5.32 15.57 -4.76
CA GLN A 512 -4.67 15.94 -3.52
C GLN A 512 -4.86 14.81 -2.51
N PHE A 513 -3.89 13.91 -2.35
CA PHE A 513 -3.92 12.91 -1.30
C PHE A 513 -3.52 13.52 0.04
N GLY A 514 -4.26 13.15 1.10
CA GLY A 514 -3.88 13.54 2.46
C GLY A 514 -2.54 12.93 2.86
N VAL A 515 -1.70 13.74 3.48
CA VAL A 515 -0.45 13.28 4.09
C VAL A 515 -0.40 13.74 5.54
N GLU A 516 0.38 13.04 6.36
CA GLU A 516 0.74 13.53 7.67
C GLU A 516 2.18 14.06 7.65
N ASN A 517 2.43 15.08 8.45
CA ASN A 517 3.76 15.62 8.72
C ASN A 517 3.81 16.19 10.13
N SER A 518 5.00 16.51 10.60
CA SER A 518 5.15 17.21 11.88
C SER A 518 4.81 18.69 11.73
N THR A 519 3.88 19.18 12.54
CA THR A 519 3.38 20.55 12.49
C THR A 519 3.27 21.15 13.88
N ARG A 520 3.51 22.45 13.98
CA ARG A 520 3.34 23.26 15.20
C ARG A 520 2.37 24.39 14.91
N TYR A 521 1.21 24.32 15.50
CA TYR A 521 0.18 25.34 15.36
C TYR A 521 0.44 26.47 16.36
N LYS A 522 0.44 27.70 15.88
CA LYS A 522 0.71 28.89 16.66
C LYS A 522 -0.53 29.76 16.73
N ASN A 523 -0.74 30.39 17.85
CA ASN A 523 -1.68 31.49 17.95
C ASN A 523 -1.06 32.78 17.36
N THR A 524 -1.84 33.84 17.28
CA THR A 524 -1.45 35.11 16.66
C THR A 524 -0.27 35.83 17.34
N ASN A 525 -0.04 35.55 18.62
CA ASN A 525 1.15 36.08 19.33
C ASN A 525 2.41 35.23 19.10
N GLY A 526 2.31 34.14 18.28
CA GLY A 526 3.41 33.25 17.94
C GLY A 526 3.65 32.14 18.96
N SER A 527 2.87 32.03 20.03
CA SER A 527 2.96 30.92 20.99
C SER A 527 2.42 29.65 20.38
N VAL A 528 3.16 28.56 20.50
CA VAL A 528 2.71 27.23 20.08
C VAL A 528 1.64 26.76 21.07
N TRP A 529 0.45 26.44 20.59
CA TRP A 529 -0.65 25.94 21.40
C TRP A 529 -1.00 24.46 21.13
N PHE A 530 -0.69 23.95 19.94
CA PHE A 530 -0.82 22.54 19.59
C PHE A 530 0.37 22.08 18.76
N THR A 531 0.86 20.90 19.03
CA THR A 531 1.93 20.25 18.27
C THR A 531 1.42 18.88 17.83
N SER A 532 1.55 18.58 16.54
CA SER A 532 1.37 17.25 15.99
C SER A 532 2.71 16.77 15.45
N THR A 533 3.20 15.63 15.93
CA THR A 533 4.47 15.06 15.53
C THR A 533 4.21 13.76 14.76
N ALA A 534 4.70 13.69 13.54
CA ALA A 534 4.65 12.51 12.70
C ALA A 534 5.94 11.69 12.85
N GLY A 535 5.80 10.44 13.18
CA GLY A 535 6.90 9.49 13.32
C GLY A 535 7.26 8.79 12.01
N VAL A 536 7.49 9.56 10.94
CA VAL A 536 7.77 9.06 9.60
C VAL A 536 9.03 8.20 9.57
N ALA A 537 8.95 7.00 9.05
CA ALA A 537 10.07 6.06 8.95
C ALA A 537 10.20 5.47 7.53
N GLU A 538 11.43 5.03 7.20
CA GLU A 538 11.71 4.38 5.91
C GLU A 538 10.88 3.11 5.69
N ASN A 539 10.58 2.82 4.44
CA ASN A 539 9.81 1.65 3.97
C ASN A 539 8.35 1.61 4.43
N GLN A 540 7.77 2.76 4.76
CA GLN A 540 6.35 2.89 5.11
C GLN A 540 5.49 3.33 3.93
N THR A 541 5.78 4.50 3.34
CA THR A 541 5.01 5.03 2.22
C THR A 541 5.89 5.52 1.07
N PHE A 542 5.35 5.44 -0.14
CA PHE A 542 6.12 5.59 -1.37
C PHE A 542 5.35 6.37 -2.42
N PHE A 543 6.11 7.04 -3.28
CA PHE A 543 5.63 7.71 -4.49
C PHE A 543 6.27 7.09 -5.74
N LYS A 544 5.52 7.04 -6.85
CA LYS A 544 6.02 6.60 -8.16
C LYS A 544 5.49 7.48 -9.27
N GLY A 545 6.38 7.97 -10.15
CA GLY A 545 6.04 8.71 -11.36
C GLY A 545 5.20 7.88 -12.35
N ALA A 546 4.53 8.56 -13.29
CA ALA A 546 3.64 7.92 -14.26
C ALA A 546 4.36 7.08 -15.32
N SER A 547 5.65 7.31 -15.55
CA SER A 547 6.45 6.52 -16.51
C SER A 547 6.55 5.05 -16.09
N ALA A 548 6.48 4.15 -17.06
CA ALA A 548 6.70 2.73 -16.80
C ALA A 548 8.11 2.43 -16.23
N SER A 549 9.10 3.26 -16.56
CA SER A 549 10.49 3.15 -16.06
C SER A 549 10.70 3.89 -14.73
N ALA A 550 9.71 4.63 -14.21
CA ALA A 550 9.85 5.28 -12.92
C ALA A 550 10.01 4.25 -11.82
N GLU A 551 10.89 4.51 -10.88
CA GLU A 551 11.12 3.69 -9.69
C GLU A 551 10.28 4.22 -8.52
N TRP A 552 10.05 3.38 -7.53
CA TRP A 552 9.45 3.81 -6.28
C TRP A 552 10.45 4.65 -5.48
N LYS A 553 9.96 5.73 -4.92
CA LYS A 553 10.71 6.62 -4.01
C LYS A 553 10.07 6.55 -2.63
N ASP A 554 10.87 6.30 -1.62
CA ASP A 554 10.45 6.38 -0.23
C ASP A 554 10.29 7.87 0.15
N VAL A 555 9.12 8.25 0.65
CA VAL A 555 8.84 9.66 0.98
C VAL A 555 9.26 10.05 2.40
N ALA A 556 9.83 9.12 3.18
CA ALA A 556 10.33 9.39 4.52
C ALA A 556 11.39 10.50 4.55
N SER A 557 12.25 10.56 3.53
CA SER A 557 13.26 11.61 3.39
C SER A 557 12.66 13.03 3.23
N SER A 558 11.42 13.10 2.76
CA SER A 558 10.65 14.36 2.61
C SER A 558 9.85 14.70 3.88
N GLY A 559 9.91 13.87 4.93
CA GLY A 559 9.33 14.12 6.24
C GLY A 559 7.82 13.98 6.34
N TYR A 560 7.18 13.21 5.42
CA TYR A 560 5.73 12.94 5.45
C TYR A 560 5.40 11.49 5.13
N SER A 561 4.16 11.07 5.48
CA SER A 561 3.57 9.79 5.11
C SER A 561 2.20 9.99 4.45
N PHE A 562 1.87 9.19 3.43
CA PHE A 562 0.53 9.19 2.85
C PHE A 562 -0.49 8.56 3.81
N ARG A 563 -1.68 9.17 3.91
CA ARG A 563 -2.79 8.68 4.73
C ARG A 563 -3.52 7.55 4.00
N ILE A 564 -2.94 6.35 4.07
CA ILE A 564 -3.47 5.11 3.51
C ILE A 564 -3.53 4.09 4.62
N LYS A 565 -4.72 3.49 4.81
CA LYS A 565 -4.93 2.46 5.82
C LYS A 565 -5.39 1.16 5.20
N ALA A 566 -5.12 0.05 5.86
CA ALA A 566 -5.55 -1.27 5.44
C ALA A 566 -6.29 -1.95 6.57
N HIS A 567 -7.55 -2.31 6.33
CA HIS A 567 -8.37 -3.00 7.32
C HIS A 567 -8.36 -4.51 7.06
N THR A 568 -8.01 -5.27 8.09
CA THR A 568 -7.89 -6.72 8.03
C THR A 568 -8.68 -7.41 9.13
N ARG A 569 -8.91 -8.70 8.95
CA ARG A 569 -9.43 -9.59 9.99
C ARG A 569 -8.53 -10.82 10.15
N THR A 570 -8.42 -11.30 11.37
CA THR A 570 -7.69 -12.54 11.66
C THR A 570 -8.49 -13.76 11.19
N LEU A 571 -7.84 -14.70 10.50
CA LEU A 571 -8.40 -15.96 10.06
C LEU A 571 -8.02 -17.11 11.01
N ASN A 572 -8.85 -18.17 11.06
CA ASN A 572 -8.51 -19.40 11.78
C ASN A 572 -7.70 -20.39 10.92
N THR A 573 -7.10 -19.91 9.84
CA THR A 573 -6.26 -20.67 8.92
C THR A 573 -4.80 -20.29 9.07
N LYS A 574 -3.91 -21.17 8.61
CA LYS A 574 -2.49 -20.93 8.52
C LYS A 574 -1.99 -21.35 7.15
N SER A 575 -1.55 -20.41 6.37
CA SER A 575 -0.88 -20.69 5.11
C SER A 575 0.55 -21.17 5.32
N THR A 576 0.99 -22.07 4.47
CA THR A 576 2.37 -22.57 4.40
C THR A 576 2.92 -22.35 3.01
N LEU A 577 4.22 -22.08 2.91
CA LEU A 577 4.88 -22.03 1.61
C LEU A 577 4.78 -23.40 0.92
N ASP A 578 4.46 -23.39 -0.37
CA ASP A 578 4.51 -24.59 -1.20
C ASP A 578 5.89 -25.21 -1.21
N THR A 579 5.94 -26.53 -1.28
CA THR A 579 7.20 -27.25 -1.48
C THR A 579 7.74 -26.97 -2.88
N PRO A 580 8.98 -26.44 -3.02
CA PRO A 580 9.53 -26.14 -4.33
C PRO A 580 9.61 -27.36 -5.22
N ALA A 581 8.95 -27.31 -6.38
CA ALA A 581 9.15 -28.30 -7.43
C ALA A 581 10.51 -28.06 -8.09
N PHE A 582 11.41 -29.04 -8.02
CA PHE A 582 12.78 -28.91 -8.50
C PHE A 582 13.24 -30.12 -9.31
N THR A 583 14.30 -29.91 -10.06
CA THR A 583 15.06 -30.98 -10.74
C THR A 583 16.55 -30.84 -10.42
N ALA A 584 17.23 -31.99 -10.32
CA ALA A 584 18.67 -32.02 -10.17
C ALA A 584 19.29 -32.90 -11.26
N LYS A 585 20.33 -32.41 -11.93
CA LYS A 585 21.02 -33.13 -13.00
C LYS A 585 22.52 -32.99 -12.88
N ALA A 586 23.26 -34.07 -13.11
CA ALA A 586 24.71 -34.03 -13.23
C ALA A 586 25.09 -33.37 -14.56
N ASN A 587 26.17 -32.56 -14.55
CA ASN A 587 26.65 -31.85 -15.72
C ASN A 587 28.02 -32.37 -16.16
N ASN A 588 28.28 -32.42 -17.49
CA ASN A 588 29.53 -32.84 -18.05
C ASN A 588 30.77 -32.02 -17.61
N ASN A 589 30.53 -30.81 -17.11
CA ASN A 589 31.59 -29.94 -16.57
C ASN A 589 31.96 -30.26 -15.10
N GLY A 590 31.41 -31.31 -14.50
CA GLY A 590 31.80 -31.80 -13.20
C GLY A 590 31.10 -31.15 -12.00
N TYR A 591 29.93 -30.57 -12.18
CA TYR A 591 29.05 -30.12 -11.11
C TYR A 591 27.65 -30.72 -11.25
N ASN A 592 26.86 -30.67 -10.19
CA ASN A 592 25.45 -31.01 -10.27
C ASN A 592 24.63 -29.70 -10.30
N GLN A 593 23.70 -29.58 -11.23
CA GLN A 593 22.83 -28.41 -11.35
C GLN A 593 21.45 -28.75 -10.76
N ILE A 594 21.00 -27.89 -9.88
CA ILE A 594 19.68 -27.91 -9.26
C ILE A 594 18.91 -26.71 -9.78
N THR A 595 17.68 -26.90 -10.28
CA THR A 595 16.79 -25.85 -10.76
C THR A 595 15.41 -26.06 -10.16
N TRP A 596 14.71 -24.97 -9.83
CA TRP A 596 13.39 -25.05 -9.20
C TRP A 596 12.46 -23.98 -9.77
N LYS A 597 11.16 -24.18 -9.56
CA LYS A 597 10.13 -23.17 -9.88
C LYS A 597 10.02 -22.16 -8.72
N LYS A 598 9.69 -20.91 -9.07
CA LYS A 598 9.38 -19.88 -8.08
C LYS A 598 8.19 -20.34 -7.23
N VAL A 599 8.30 -20.15 -5.91
CA VAL A 599 7.22 -20.36 -4.93
C VAL A 599 6.70 -19.00 -4.54
N THR A 600 5.38 -18.83 -4.59
CA THR A 600 4.71 -17.60 -4.16
C THR A 600 4.99 -17.34 -2.68
N GLY A 601 5.31 -16.12 -2.29
CA GLY A 601 5.63 -15.76 -0.92
C GLY A 601 7.02 -16.13 -0.44
N ALA A 602 7.84 -16.78 -1.26
CA ALA A 602 9.20 -17.11 -0.85
C ALA A 602 10.15 -15.92 -1.01
N GLN A 603 10.75 -15.47 0.09
CA GLN A 603 11.84 -14.49 0.08
C GLN A 603 13.17 -15.11 -0.31
N GLY A 604 13.29 -16.45 -0.22
CA GLY A 604 14.49 -17.16 -0.63
C GLY A 604 14.38 -18.68 -0.55
N TYR A 605 15.51 -19.34 -0.85
CA TYR A 605 15.59 -20.78 -0.88
C TYR A 605 16.83 -21.29 -0.18
N ASN A 606 16.68 -22.38 0.55
CA ASN A 606 17.79 -23.18 1.10
C ASN A 606 17.96 -24.44 0.28
N ILE A 607 19.15 -24.68 -0.22
CA ILE A 607 19.51 -25.87 -1.00
C ILE A 607 20.27 -26.85 -0.11
N TYR A 608 19.86 -28.09 -0.13
CA TYR A 608 20.46 -29.16 0.68
C TYR A 608 20.90 -30.33 -0.20
N ARG A 609 21.94 -31.03 0.29
CA ARG A 609 22.47 -32.26 -0.29
C ARG A 609 22.56 -33.35 0.79
N GLN A 610 22.30 -34.58 0.38
CA GLN A 610 22.52 -35.80 1.16
C GLN A 610 23.26 -36.84 0.28
N ALA A 611 24.15 -37.63 0.87
CA ALA A 611 24.69 -38.80 0.17
C ALA A 611 23.56 -39.80 -0.13
N ALA A 612 23.60 -40.48 -1.27
CA ALA A 612 22.58 -41.44 -1.61
C ALA A 612 22.49 -42.64 -0.64
N SER A 613 23.58 -42.92 0.08
CA SER A 613 23.61 -43.90 1.15
C SER A 613 22.85 -43.51 2.42
N GLY A 614 22.28 -42.29 2.46
CA GLY A 614 21.60 -41.74 3.62
C GLY A 614 22.50 -40.82 4.47
N GLY A 615 22.07 -40.55 5.70
CA GLY A 615 22.76 -39.64 6.64
C GLY A 615 22.07 -38.27 6.73
N LYS A 616 22.72 -37.29 7.33
CA LYS A 616 22.17 -35.96 7.54
C LYS A 616 22.17 -35.12 6.25
N TRP A 617 21.14 -34.30 6.07
CA TRP A 617 21.10 -33.27 5.05
C TRP A 617 22.09 -32.16 5.37
N THR A 618 22.92 -31.82 4.41
CA THR A 618 23.86 -30.68 4.51
C THR A 618 23.32 -29.50 3.72
N LYS A 619 23.17 -28.33 4.36
CA LYS A 619 22.82 -27.09 3.69
C LYS A 619 24.02 -26.63 2.85
N LEU A 620 23.81 -26.44 1.56
CA LEU A 620 24.82 -26.00 0.61
C LEU A 620 24.86 -24.49 0.46
N ALA A 621 23.66 -23.89 0.38
CA ALA A 621 23.49 -22.46 0.17
C ALA A 621 22.13 -21.97 0.67
N THR A 622 22.08 -20.67 0.94
CA THR A 622 20.86 -19.87 1.05
C THR A 622 20.92 -18.83 -0.06
N VAL A 623 19.84 -18.68 -0.83
CA VAL A 623 19.77 -17.74 -1.97
C VAL A 623 18.50 -16.92 -1.91
N LYS A 624 18.50 -15.72 -2.53
CA LYS A 624 17.33 -14.82 -2.63
C LYS A 624 16.20 -15.46 -3.46
N GLY A 625 14.96 -14.98 -3.29
CA GLY A 625 13.77 -15.48 -3.99
C GLY A 625 13.81 -15.36 -5.52
N THR A 626 14.64 -14.49 -6.05
CA THR A 626 14.87 -14.32 -7.49
C THR A 626 15.79 -15.39 -8.10
N VAL A 627 16.54 -16.11 -7.27
CA VAL A 627 17.49 -17.14 -7.74
C VAL A 627 16.76 -18.48 -7.81
N LEU A 628 16.69 -19.07 -8.99
CA LEU A 628 15.97 -20.32 -9.25
C LEU A 628 16.88 -21.46 -9.73
N LYS A 629 18.19 -21.32 -9.58
CA LYS A 629 19.18 -22.34 -9.94
C LYS A 629 20.39 -22.29 -9.00
N TYR A 630 21.00 -23.44 -8.79
CA TYR A 630 22.24 -23.60 -8.01
C TYR A 630 23.15 -24.64 -8.64
N GLN A 631 24.47 -24.42 -8.58
CA GLN A 631 25.48 -25.36 -9.07
C GLN A 631 26.29 -25.91 -7.88
N ASP A 632 26.14 -27.18 -7.59
CA ASP A 632 26.98 -27.85 -6.61
C ASP A 632 28.30 -28.31 -7.23
N LYS A 633 29.32 -27.49 -7.08
CA LYS A 633 30.68 -27.75 -7.56
C LYS A 633 31.51 -28.58 -6.55
N LYS A 634 31.02 -28.74 -5.31
CA LYS A 634 31.72 -29.46 -4.22
C LYS A 634 31.27 -30.91 -4.13
N ILE A 635 31.35 -31.65 -5.24
CA ILE A 635 30.95 -33.05 -5.34
C ILE A 635 32.14 -33.97 -5.59
N THR A 636 32.01 -35.21 -5.13
CA THR A 636 32.96 -36.27 -5.45
C THR A 636 32.54 -36.95 -6.77
N ALA A 637 33.44 -37.06 -7.71
CA ALA A 637 33.20 -37.72 -9.00
C ALA A 637 32.72 -39.16 -8.80
N ASN A 638 31.73 -39.59 -9.59
CA ASN A 638 31.06 -40.90 -9.53
C ASN A 638 30.34 -41.20 -8.21
N ALA A 639 30.25 -40.26 -7.28
CA ALA A 639 29.42 -40.41 -6.07
C ALA A 639 27.96 -40.09 -6.41
N SER A 640 27.04 -40.69 -5.64
CA SER A 640 25.62 -40.48 -5.82
C SER A 640 25.05 -39.61 -4.69
N TYR A 641 24.18 -38.68 -5.04
CA TYR A 641 23.61 -37.70 -4.16
C TYR A 641 22.11 -37.55 -4.37
N ARG A 642 21.43 -37.13 -3.32
CA ARG A 642 20.08 -36.55 -3.36
C ARG A 642 20.14 -35.08 -3.03
N TYR A 643 19.23 -34.31 -3.60
CA TYR A 643 19.07 -32.88 -3.29
C TYR A 643 17.66 -32.60 -2.82
N THR A 644 17.50 -31.50 -2.14
CA THR A 644 16.20 -30.90 -1.87
C THR A 644 16.33 -29.40 -1.77
N VAL A 645 15.24 -28.69 -2.04
CA VAL A 645 15.12 -27.24 -1.93
C VAL A 645 13.98 -26.94 -0.98
N ARG A 646 14.18 -26.01 -0.05
CA ARG A 646 13.12 -25.47 0.82
C ARG A 646 12.99 -23.99 0.57
N ALA A 647 11.79 -23.54 0.31
CA ALA A 647 11.44 -22.12 0.31
C ALA A 647 11.42 -21.60 1.75
N TRP A 648 11.73 -20.32 1.93
CA TRP A 648 11.61 -19.66 3.22
C TRP A 648 11.12 -18.22 3.07
N TYR A 649 10.44 -17.70 4.07
CA TYR A 649 10.24 -16.28 4.33
C TYR A 649 10.54 -15.97 5.79
N LYS A 650 10.89 -14.70 6.07
CA LYS A 650 11.24 -14.23 7.39
C LYS A 650 10.28 -13.11 7.78
N SER A 651 9.61 -13.25 8.91
CA SER A 651 8.94 -12.15 9.59
C SER A 651 9.93 -11.40 10.50
N SER A 652 9.47 -10.34 11.13
CA SER A 652 10.22 -9.62 12.17
C SER A 652 10.70 -10.55 13.31
N THR A 653 9.92 -11.56 13.63
CA THR A 653 10.15 -12.42 14.81
C THR A 653 10.76 -13.80 14.50
N ARG A 654 10.46 -14.40 13.32
CA ARG A 654 10.96 -15.75 12.99
C ARG A 654 11.04 -16.04 11.49
N THR A 655 11.73 -17.15 11.15
CA THR A 655 11.81 -17.67 9.78
C THR A 655 10.91 -18.88 9.60
N TYR A 656 10.04 -18.82 8.61
CA TYR A 656 9.17 -19.92 8.18
C TYR A 656 9.79 -20.66 7.00
N MET A 657 9.61 -21.97 6.93
CA MET A 657 10.17 -22.80 5.87
C MET A 657 9.14 -23.77 5.33
N SER A 658 9.09 -23.94 3.99
CA SER A 658 8.27 -24.95 3.36
C SER A 658 8.61 -26.36 3.85
N ALA A 659 7.70 -27.30 3.64
CA ALA A 659 8.05 -28.73 3.62
C ALA A 659 9.14 -28.99 2.55
N TYR A 660 9.60 -30.25 2.46
CA TYR A 660 10.55 -30.64 1.41
C TYR A 660 10.28 -32.05 0.92
N THR A 661 10.64 -32.29 -0.34
CA THR A 661 10.62 -33.63 -0.94
C THR A 661 12.05 -33.97 -1.33
N PRO A 662 12.59 -35.14 -0.93
CA PRO A 662 13.87 -35.61 -1.43
C PRO A 662 13.78 -35.86 -2.94
N GLY A 663 14.76 -35.36 -3.69
CA GLY A 663 14.85 -35.62 -5.11
C GLY A 663 15.35 -37.03 -5.42
N GLU A 664 15.29 -37.41 -6.68
CA GLU A 664 15.87 -38.64 -7.19
C GLU A 664 17.37 -38.70 -6.94
N VAL A 665 17.90 -39.93 -6.86
CA VAL A 665 19.34 -40.15 -6.75
C VAL A 665 19.99 -39.83 -8.10
N ILE A 666 20.93 -38.91 -8.11
CA ILE A 666 21.75 -38.60 -9.28
C ILE A 666 23.22 -38.95 -9.03
N LYS A 667 23.88 -39.48 -10.06
CA LYS A 667 25.28 -39.86 -10.01
C LYS A 667 26.13 -38.76 -10.62
N ALA A 668 27.06 -38.20 -9.85
CA ALA A 668 27.94 -37.16 -10.30
C ALA A 668 28.79 -37.60 -11.50
N ALA A 669 29.11 -36.63 -12.36
CA ALA A 669 29.99 -36.88 -13.52
C ALA A 669 31.30 -37.58 -13.13
N PRO A 670 31.84 -38.46 -13.97
CA PRO A 670 33.15 -39.06 -13.74
C PRO A 670 34.24 -37.99 -13.66
N ALA A 671 35.30 -38.28 -12.95
CA ALA A 671 36.50 -37.43 -12.87
C ALA A 671 37.14 -37.21 -14.24
N LEU A 672 37.96 -36.17 -14.33
CA LEU A 672 38.75 -35.89 -15.55
C LEU A 672 39.45 -37.18 -16.03
N GLN A 673 39.15 -37.61 -17.25
CA GLN A 673 39.72 -38.78 -17.84
C GLN A 673 40.93 -38.42 -18.72
N LYS A 674 42.05 -39.07 -18.41
CA LYS A 674 43.31 -38.89 -19.16
C LYS A 674 43.69 -40.16 -19.93
N VAL A 675 44.20 -40.02 -21.11
CA VAL A 675 44.89 -41.10 -21.81
C VAL A 675 46.28 -41.27 -21.19
N SER A 676 46.56 -42.44 -20.63
CA SER A 676 47.84 -42.73 -19.94
C SER A 676 48.97 -43.08 -20.95
N SER A 677 48.63 -43.76 -22.06
CA SER A 677 49.60 -44.02 -23.11
C SER A 677 48.93 -44.36 -24.44
N VAL A 678 49.60 -44.04 -25.51
CA VAL A 678 49.30 -44.50 -26.88
C VAL A 678 50.54 -45.18 -27.45
N LYS A 679 50.38 -46.43 -27.97
CA LYS A 679 51.47 -47.22 -28.50
C LYS A 679 51.08 -47.86 -29.82
N LYS A 680 52.02 -47.84 -30.80
CA LYS A 680 51.84 -48.59 -32.05
C LYS A 680 52.00 -50.08 -31.79
N GLU A 681 51.07 -50.86 -32.31
CA GLU A 681 51.15 -52.34 -32.31
C GLU A 681 50.99 -52.86 -33.74
N LYS A 682 51.27 -54.18 -33.94
CA LYS A 682 51.25 -54.82 -35.25
C LYS A 682 49.94 -54.57 -35.98
N ASN A 683 48.82 -54.59 -35.27
CA ASN A 683 47.45 -54.51 -35.85
C ASN A 683 46.72 -53.21 -35.56
N GLY A 684 47.36 -52.15 -35.04
CA GLY A 684 46.68 -50.91 -34.73
C GLY A 684 47.45 -49.98 -33.81
N ILE A 685 46.75 -49.03 -33.22
CA ILE A 685 47.25 -48.17 -32.14
C ILE A 685 46.50 -48.57 -30.86
N ARG A 686 47.25 -48.92 -29.82
CA ARG A 686 46.73 -49.21 -28.49
C ARG A 686 46.63 -47.95 -27.69
N ILE A 687 45.42 -47.62 -27.20
CA ILE A 687 45.12 -46.52 -26.30
C ILE A 687 44.94 -47.15 -24.93
N ARG A 688 45.59 -46.57 -23.88
CA ARG A 688 45.40 -46.99 -22.48
C ARG A 688 45.03 -45.83 -21.60
N TRP A 689 44.24 -46.10 -20.59
CA TRP A 689 43.79 -45.14 -19.56
C TRP A 689 43.66 -45.82 -18.21
N LYS A 690 43.49 -45.02 -17.14
CA LYS A 690 43.17 -45.55 -15.82
C LYS A 690 41.66 -45.72 -15.71
N ALA A 691 41.21 -46.95 -15.46
CA ALA A 691 39.77 -47.18 -15.24
C ALA A 691 39.31 -46.42 -13.96
N GLN A 692 38.13 -45.79 -14.04
CA GLN A 692 37.50 -45.10 -12.92
C GLN A 692 36.55 -46.03 -12.22
N LYS A 693 36.52 -45.95 -10.85
CA LYS A 693 35.51 -46.65 -10.05
C LYS A 693 34.12 -46.11 -10.32
N ASN A 694 33.13 -46.97 -10.35
CA ASN A 694 31.73 -46.63 -10.47
C ASN A 694 31.32 -45.86 -11.73
N CYS A 695 32.08 -45.91 -12.81
CA CYS A 695 31.63 -45.47 -14.13
C CYS A 695 31.03 -46.66 -14.93
N ASP A 696 30.14 -46.35 -15.89
CA ASP A 696 29.42 -47.37 -16.64
C ASP A 696 30.11 -47.73 -17.98
N GLY A 697 31.04 -46.89 -18.41
CA GLY A 697 31.78 -47.16 -19.62
C GLY A 697 32.62 -45.98 -20.10
N TYR A 698 33.10 -46.13 -21.34
CA TYR A 698 33.97 -45.12 -21.99
C TYR A 698 33.54 -44.88 -23.43
N ARG A 699 33.72 -43.62 -23.88
CA ARG A 699 33.75 -43.25 -25.28
C ARG A 699 35.17 -42.89 -25.67
N ILE A 700 35.68 -43.50 -26.76
CA ILE A 700 37.01 -43.27 -27.30
C ILE A 700 36.86 -42.43 -28.55
N TYR A 701 37.62 -41.37 -28.60
CA TYR A 701 37.64 -40.42 -29.72
C TYR A 701 39.01 -40.41 -30.38
N ARG A 702 39.03 -40.14 -31.68
CA ARG A 702 40.22 -40.00 -32.51
C ARG A 702 40.15 -38.76 -33.37
N LYS A 703 41.26 -38.05 -33.52
CA LYS A 703 41.41 -37.00 -34.53
C LYS A 703 42.72 -37.18 -35.30
N LYS A 704 42.74 -36.82 -36.59
CA LYS A 704 43.97 -36.61 -37.34
C LYS A 704 44.54 -35.22 -36.99
N LYS A 705 45.82 -35.00 -37.28
CA LYS A 705 46.43 -33.66 -37.11
C LYS A 705 45.67 -32.66 -37.99
N GLY A 706 45.19 -31.57 -37.38
CA GLY A 706 44.37 -30.55 -38.04
C GLY A 706 42.85 -30.81 -38.01
N GLU A 707 42.35 -31.99 -37.58
CA GLU A 707 40.93 -32.31 -37.51
C GLU A 707 40.40 -32.27 -36.08
N LYS A 708 39.07 -32.16 -35.96
CA LYS A 708 38.34 -32.31 -34.68
C LYS A 708 38.28 -33.79 -34.25
N TYR A 709 38.03 -34.04 -32.93
CA TYR A 709 37.82 -35.40 -32.45
C TYR A 709 36.51 -35.97 -32.96
N LYS A 710 36.55 -37.21 -33.50
CA LYS A 710 35.38 -37.98 -33.92
C LYS A 710 35.26 -39.25 -33.05
N LEU A 711 34.00 -39.65 -32.71
CA LEU A 711 33.77 -40.85 -31.93
C LEU A 711 34.30 -42.07 -32.70
N LEU A 712 35.15 -42.85 -32.04
CA LEU A 712 35.73 -44.08 -32.60
C LEU A 712 35.07 -45.34 -32.07
N ALA A 713 34.80 -45.37 -30.75
CA ALA A 713 34.16 -46.53 -30.11
C ALA A 713 33.50 -46.17 -28.79
N THR A 714 32.46 -46.93 -28.45
CA THR A 714 31.83 -46.89 -27.13
C THR A 714 32.03 -48.23 -26.45
N ILE A 715 32.50 -48.21 -25.19
CA ILE A 715 32.74 -49.42 -24.38
C ILE A 715 31.79 -49.37 -23.18
N SER A 716 30.90 -50.34 -23.09
CA SER A 716 29.87 -50.43 -22.02
C SER A 716 30.39 -51.09 -20.74
N LYS A 717 31.69 -51.27 -20.60
CA LYS A 717 32.32 -51.91 -19.44
C LYS A 717 33.17 -50.86 -18.68
N GLY A 718 32.72 -50.42 -17.51
CA GLY A 718 33.40 -49.40 -16.71
C GLY A 718 34.76 -49.78 -16.15
N THR A 719 35.09 -51.07 -16.14
CA THR A 719 36.40 -51.59 -15.74
C THR A 719 37.43 -51.64 -16.88
N SER A 720 37.02 -51.28 -18.11
CA SER A 720 37.94 -51.26 -19.25
C SER A 720 39.04 -50.20 -19.10
N ALA A 721 40.24 -50.54 -19.46
CA ALA A 721 41.43 -49.71 -19.34
C ALA A 721 42.22 -49.56 -20.65
N SER A 722 41.76 -50.16 -21.74
CA SER A 722 42.38 -50.05 -23.06
C SER A 722 41.44 -50.31 -24.23
N TYR A 723 41.84 -49.80 -25.38
CA TYR A 723 41.21 -50.02 -26.68
C TYR A 723 42.24 -50.12 -27.78
N LEU A 724 42.03 -51.02 -28.76
CA LEU A 724 42.93 -51.12 -29.93
C LEU A 724 42.21 -50.54 -31.17
N ASP A 725 42.69 -49.44 -31.67
CA ASP A 725 42.23 -48.84 -32.93
C ASP A 725 42.84 -49.59 -34.13
N LYS A 726 42.14 -50.57 -34.62
CA LYS A 726 42.47 -51.34 -35.81
C LYS A 726 42.23 -50.56 -37.10
N LYS A 727 41.46 -49.44 -37.07
CA LYS A 727 41.11 -48.59 -38.23
C LYS A 727 42.08 -47.47 -38.47
N ALA A 728 43.18 -47.34 -37.70
CA ALA A 728 44.20 -46.34 -37.92
C ALA A 728 44.98 -46.65 -39.21
N GLN A 729 45.16 -45.66 -40.09
CA GLN A 729 45.86 -45.77 -41.37
C GLN A 729 47.36 -45.61 -41.22
N LYS A 730 48.19 -46.36 -41.93
CA LYS A 730 49.62 -46.24 -41.91
C LYS A 730 50.05 -44.86 -42.38
N GLY A 731 51.07 -44.27 -41.74
CA GLY A 731 51.64 -43.00 -42.12
C GLY A 731 50.91 -41.76 -41.53
N VAL A 732 49.68 -41.91 -41.03
CA VAL A 732 48.82 -40.80 -40.49
C VAL A 732 49.11 -40.56 -39.03
N LEU A 733 49.13 -39.27 -38.62
CA LEU A 733 49.27 -38.79 -37.24
C LEU A 733 47.91 -38.69 -36.58
N TYR A 734 47.73 -39.39 -35.44
CA TYR A 734 46.49 -39.40 -34.67
C TYR A 734 46.73 -38.93 -33.23
N SER A 735 45.73 -38.25 -32.67
CA SER A 735 45.58 -38.04 -31.23
C SER A 735 44.29 -38.67 -30.76
N TYR A 736 44.26 -39.16 -29.52
CA TYR A 736 43.13 -39.87 -28.94
C TYR A 736 42.67 -39.20 -27.66
N ALA A 737 41.38 -39.23 -27.43
CA ALA A 737 40.77 -38.82 -26.17
C ALA A 737 39.81 -39.91 -25.66
N VAL A 738 39.67 -40.00 -24.37
CA VAL A 738 38.75 -40.95 -23.74
C VAL A 738 37.86 -40.18 -22.76
N LYS A 739 36.55 -40.33 -22.85
CA LYS A 739 35.60 -39.86 -21.86
C LYS A 739 35.02 -41.07 -21.10
N ALA A 740 35.07 -41.04 -19.80
CA ALA A 740 34.27 -41.93 -18.97
C ALA A 740 32.83 -41.41 -18.92
N TYR A 741 31.86 -42.30 -18.77
CA TYR A 741 30.45 -41.89 -18.57
C TYR A 741 29.76 -42.69 -17.50
N VAL A 742 28.72 -42.06 -16.92
CA VAL A 742 27.70 -42.70 -16.10
C VAL A 742 26.37 -42.58 -16.84
N LYS A 743 25.45 -43.55 -16.62
CA LYS A 743 24.10 -43.56 -17.16
C LYS A 743 23.16 -42.91 -16.15
N GLU A 744 22.40 -41.95 -16.58
CA GLU A 744 21.31 -41.33 -15.83
C GLU A 744 20.00 -41.46 -16.60
N PRO A 745 18.84 -41.32 -15.97
CA PRO A 745 17.53 -41.44 -16.67
C PRO A 745 17.40 -40.43 -17.83
N TYR A 746 18.03 -39.27 -17.72
CA TYR A 746 18.02 -38.21 -18.73
C TYR A 746 19.18 -38.31 -19.75
N GLY A 747 19.93 -39.41 -19.74
CA GLY A 747 21.03 -39.66 -20.69
C GLY A 747 22.37 -39.94 -20.04
N LYS A 748 23.42 -39.98 -20.84
CA LYS A 748 24.79 -40.26 -20.39
C LYS A 748 25.46 -38.94 -19.95
N VAL A 749 26.09 -38.95 -18.79
CA VAL A 749 26.90 -37.84 -18.27
C VAL A 749 28.37 -38.21 -18.41
N TYR A 750 29.14 -37.34 -19.01
CA TYR A 750 30.52 -37.63 -19.41
C TYR A 750 31.53 -36.88 -18.53
N SER A 751 32.70 -37.47 -18.38
CA SER A 751 33.87 -36.82 -17.80
C SER A 751 34.40 -35.70 -18.70
N ARG A 752 35.09 -34.72 -18.12
CA ARG A 752 36.08 -33.93 -18.84
C ARG A 752 37.20 -34.88 -19.30
N TYR A 753 38.01 -34.46 -20.30
CA TYR A 753 39.07 -35.27 -20.84
C TYR A 753 40.33 -34.44 -21.16
N THR A 754 41.45 -35.15 -21.24
CA THR A 754 42.71 -34.64 -21.84
C THR A 754 43.10 -35.54 -23.00
N GLY A 755 43.37 -34.95 -24.16
CA GLY A 755 43.81 -35.68 -25.32
C GLY A 755 45.27 -36.20 -25.17
N SER A 756 45.61 -37.25 -25.93
CA SER A 756 46.96 -37.76 -26.01
C SER A 756 47.88 -36.87 -26.89
N SER A 757 49.15 -37.00 -26.73
CA SER A 757 50.12 -36.60 -27.76
C SER A 757 49.80 -37.27 -29.12
N TYR A 758 50.30 -36.71 -30.23
CA TYR A 758 50.16 -37.32 -31.53
C TYR A 758 51.06 -38.54 -31.68
N ILE A 759 50.52 -39.58 -32.27
CA ILE A 759 51.24 -40.80 -32.59
C ILE A 759 51.04 -41.13 -34.09
N LYS A 760 52.14 -41.51 -34.79
CA LYS A 760 52.09 -41.97 -36.22
C LYS A 760 51.80 -43.46 -36.24
N ARG A 761 50.78 -43.88 -37.00
CA ARG A 761 50.50 -45.29 -37.22
C ARG A 761 51.53 -45.97 -38.08
#